data_9a417c65a92596f0bb3bece27b8b8f83
#
_entry.id   9a417c65a92596f0bb3bece27b8b8f83
#
_cell.length_a   1.000
_cell.length_b   1.000
_cell.length_c   1.000
_cell.angle_alpha   90.00
_cell.angle_beta   90.00
_cell.angle_gamma   90.00
#
_symmetry.space_group_name_H-M   'P 1'
#
loop_
_entity.id
_entity.type
_entity.pdbx_description
1 polymer ?
#
loop_
_entity_poly.entity_id
_entity_poly.type
_entity_poly.pdbx_seq_one_letter_code
_entity_poly.pdbx_strand_id
1 'polypeptide(L)'
;GSCQGNSVERKIYIPLNKTAPCVRLLNATHQIGCQSSISGDTGVIHVVEKEEDLNWVLTDGPHPPYMILLDGNLFNRRVMLQLKGTSRVSGLAVAVAKPSPPQGFSPGLKCPNDGFGVYSKDYGPQFAHCNKTVWNPVGSGLSYEDFDFPIFLLEDANETQVIKQCYQDHNVPRDGSGPEYPLCAMQLFSHMHAVTSTVTCMRRSSLQSTFSINPEVVCDPLLDYNVWSTLQPINSSGKVNPEKEVIIVATRIDSHSFFWNIAPGAESAVSSFVTHLAAAEALRKVSDVHLLQRNIMFTFFQGETFDYIGSSRMVYDMEKDKFPLRLDNIHSFVELNQVALRNDSILWMHTDPVSRMNESVEVQVRNLLDILSNSSMGANVTLQEAGFSQPLPPSSFQRFLRARHIPGVVITDHRTAFQNRYYQSMYDTPENIRMQYPEGLSPEETLEYVTDTAKSLAEVATVVARALYRLAGGANNTSAIQADPKTVSRMLYGFLIKMNNSWFQSIIKPDIKGILGDVPQHYVAVSSPVNTTYLVQYVLANLTGTVVNLTKEECLNPEKTPSSEKEMYEYAWVQGSLDPNSTSRVPYCVRSTVHLSKALSPAFELRQWGSTEYSTWTESRWKEIRARIFLVASKELEIITLVVGIAILIFSLLATYFINAKADVLFSIPRDPGAVAY
;
A
#
# COMPACT_ATOMS: atom_id res chain seq x y z
N GLY A 1 -17.86 -16.09 -12.04
CA GLY A 1 -17.78 -17.37 -12.72
C GLY A 1 -16.33 -17.77 -12.88
N SER A 2 -15.87 -18.79 -12.14
CA SER A 2 -14.54 -19.36 -12.34
C SER A 2 -14.50 -20.00 -13.72
N CYS A 3 -13.68 -19.47 -14.61
CA CYS A 3 -13.29 -20.19 -15.84
C CYS A 3 -12.60 -21.47 -15.41
N GLN A 4 -13.27 -22.61 -15.52
CA GLN A 4 -12.63 -23.91 -15.42
C GLN A 4 -11.67 -24.00 -16.60
N GLY A 5 -10.38 -23.88 -16.34
CA GLY A 5 -9.35 -24.06 -17.35
C GLY A 5 -9.51 -25.43 -18.01
N ASN A 6 -9.24 -25.49 -19.30
CA ASN A 6 -9.30 -26.69 -20.11
C ASN A 6 -8.54 -27.84 -19.43
N SER A 7 -9.06 -29.05 -19.44
CA SER A 7 -8.46 -30.22 -18.80
C SER A 7 -7.01 -30.49 -19.27
N VAL A 8 -6.68 -30.09 -20.49
CA VAL A 8 -5.32 -30.18 -21.05
C VAL A 8 -4.36 -29.20 -20.40
N GLU A 9 -4.82 -27.98 -20.17
CA GLU A 9 -4.01 -26.93 -19.52
C GLU A 9 -3.52 -27.36 -18.13
N ARG A 10 -4.40 -27.99 -17.35
CA ARG A 10 -4.06 -28.50 -16.01
C ARG A 10 -3.02 -29.62 -16.02
N LYS A 11 -2.88 -30.34 -17.14
CA LYS A 11 -1.89 -31.42 -17.27
C LYS A 11 -0.52 -30.89 -17.69
N ILE A 12 -0.48 -29.74 -18.35
CA ILE A 12 0.76 -29.19 -18.90
C ILE A 12 1.37 -28.21 -17.92
N TYR A 13 0.56 -27.35 -17.28
CA TYR A 13 1.02 -26.23 -16.46
C TYR A 13 0.78 -26.45 -14.98
N ILE A 14 1.78 -26.07 -14.19
CA ILE A 14 1.64 -25.93 -12.73
C ILE A 14 1.50 -24.46 -12.43
N PRO A 15 0.30 -23.99 -12.01
CA PRO A 15 0.10 -22.57 -11.68
C PRO A 15 0.76 -22.21 -10.37
N LEU A 16 1.26 -20.98 -10.29
CA LEU A 16 1.76 -20.35 -9.06
C LEU A 16 0.72 -19.34 -8.61
N ASN A 17 0.09 -19.57 -7.47
CA ASN A 17 -1.08 -18.81 -7.03
C ASN A 17 -0.75 -17.72 -6.00
N LYS A 18 0.33 -17.91 -5.23
CA LYS A 18 0.75 -16.96 -4.19
C LYS A 18 1.94 -16.13 -4.66
N THR A 19 1.67 -15.27 -5.62
CA THR A 19 2.67 -14.40 -6.22
C THR A 19 2.17 -12.95 -6.24
N ALA A 20 3.10 -12.02 -6.21
CA ALA A 20 2.81 -10.59 -6.35
C ALA A 20 3.65 -10.00 -7.49
N PRO A 21 3.03 -9.36 -8.48
CA PRO A 21 3.77 -8.78 -9.60
C PRO A 21 4.36 -7.43 -9.23
N CYS A 22 5.37 -7.02 -9.99
CA CYS A 22 5.76 -5.62 -10.11
C CYS A 22 4.91 -5.01 -11.23
N VAL A 23 4.26 -3.89 -10.96
CA VAL A 23 3.37 -3.22 -11.92
C VAL A 23 3.97 -1.91 -12.40
N ARG A 24 3.41 -1.38 -13.50
CA ARG A 24 3.82 -0.12 -14.08
C ARG A 24 3.09 1.04 -13.44
N LEU A 25 3.85 2.02 -12.98
CA LEU A 25 3.38 3.31 -12.53
C LEU A 25 3.95 4.39 -13.45
N LEU A 26 3.20 5.49 -13.62
CA LEU A 26 3.61 6.59 -14.48
C LEU A 26 3.46 7.91 -13.74
N ASN A 27 4.38 8.84 -14.00
CA ASN A 27 4.24 10.23 -13.58
C ASN A 27 4.26 11.16 -14.79
N ALA A 28 4.39 12.45 -14.57
CA ALA A 28 4.34 13.46 -15.64
C ALA A 28 5.41 13.26 -16.73
N THR A 29 6.56 12.70 -16.38
CA THR A 29 7.74 12.67 -17.25
C THR A 29 8.12 11.29 -17.73
N HIS A 30 7.88 10.24 -16.95
CA HIS A 30 8.36 8.90 -17.27
C HIS A 30 7.51 7.80 -16.65
N GLN A 31 7.86 6.57 -16.94
CA GLN A 31 7.28 5.36 -16.39
C GLN A 31 8.30 4.62 -15.53
N ILE A 32 7.79 3.93 -14.51
CA ILE A 32 8.59 3.07 -13.64
C ILE A 32 7.92 1.70 -13.52
N GLY A 33 8.62 0.77 -12.88
CA GLY A 33 8.09 -0.56 -12.60
C GLY A 33 8.37 -1.54 -13.72
N CYS A 34 7.45 -2.47 -13.94
CA CYS A 34 7.71 -3.65 -14.76
C CYS A 34 6.54 -3.93 -15.70
N GLN A 35 6.82 -4.69 -16.74
CA GLN A 35 5.80 -5.26 -17.61
C GLN A 35 6.30 -6.51 -18.32
N SER A 36 5.39 -7.38 -18.70
CA SER A 36 5.64 -8.44 -19.67
C SER A 36 5.23 -8.01 -21.08
N SER A 37 5.60 -8.81 -22.07
CA SER A 37 5.01 -8.73 -23.42
C SER A 37 3.52 -9.09 -23.36
N ILE A 38 2.79 -8.83 -24.47
CA ILE A 38 1.34 -9.07 -24.56
C ILE A 38 0.96 -10.53 -24.28
N SER A 39 1.79 -11.46 -24.69
CA SER A 39 1.57 -12.91 -24.49
C SER A 39 2.26 -13.48 -23.25
N GLY A 40 2.86 -12.62 -22.43
CA GLY A 40 3.72 -13.05 -21.34
C GLY A 40 5.15 -13.35 -21.79
N ASP A 41 6.05 -13.50 -20.83
CA ASP A 41 7.44 -13.83 -21.09
C ASP A 41 7.76 -15.21 -20.52
N THR A 42 8.46 -16.00 -21.28
CA THR A 42 8.83 -17.37 -20.95
C THR A 42 10.33 -17.56 -21.01
N GLY A 43 10.87 -18.32 -20.09
CA GLY A 43 12.28 -18.67 -20.08
C GLY A 43 12.55 -19.94 -19.34
N VAL A 44 13.73 -20.54 -19.65
CA VAL A 44 14.22 -21.71 -18.93
C VAL A 44 14.60 -21.30 -17.51
N ILE A 45 14.12 -22.03 -16.52
CA ILE A 45 14.36 -21.70 -15.12
C ILE A 45 15.83 -21.92 -14.78
N HIS A 46 16.45 -20.91 -14.17
CA HIS A 46 17.74 -21.04 -13.52
C HIS A 46 17.66 -20.47 -12.12
N VAL A 47 18.09 -21.24 -11.13
CA VAL A 47 18.11 -20.82 -9.72
C VAL A 47 19.42 -20.10 -9.44
N VAL A 48 19.33 -18.85 -8.97
CA VAL A 48 20.48 -18.02 -8.65
C VAL A 48 20.48 -17.78 -7.14
N GLU A 49 21.36 -18.45 -6.44
CA GLU A 49 21.60 -18.31 -4.99
C GLU A 49 22.92 -17.60 -4.68
N LYS A 50 23.79 -17.49 -5.70
CA LYS A 50 25.11 -16.83 -5.64
C LYS A 50 25.32 -15.99 -6.87
N GLU A 51 26.19 -14.98 -6.79
CA GLU A 51 26.52 -14.12 -7.95
C GLU A 51 27.19 -14.90 -9.10
N GLU A 52 27.90 -15.97 -8.79
CA GLU A 52 28.51 -16.85 -9.78
C GLU A 52 27.47 -17.52 -10.68
N ASP A 53 26.32 -17.92 -10.11
CA ASP A 53 25.22 -18.48 -10.88
C ASP A 53 24.64 -17.44 -11.86
N LEU A 54 24.62 -16.19 -11.46
CA LEU A 54 24.18 -15.10 -12.31
C LEU A 54 25.12 -14.89 -13.50
N ASN A 55 26.43 -14.93 -13.28
CA ASN A 55 27.42 -14.81 -14.35
C ASN A 55 27.27 -15.91 -15.41
N TRP A 56 26.99 -17.13 -14.97
CA TRP A 56 26.73 -18.24 -15.87
C TRP A 56 25.51 -17.96 -16.78
N VAL A 57 24.41 -17.46 -16.21
CA VAL A 57 23.21 -17.10 -16.98
C VAL A 57 23.53 -16.01 -18.01
N LEU A 58 24.30 -15.02 -17.62
CA LEU A 58 24.61 -13.85 -18.47
C LEU A 58 25.59 -14.16 -19.59
N THR A 59 26.42 -15.20 -19.47
CA THR A 59 27.52 -15.46 -20.42
C THR A 59 27.44 -16.87 -21.03
N ASP A 60 27.33 -17.92 -20.24
CA ASP A 60 27.61 -19.30 -20.65
C ASP A 60 26.36 -20.17 -20.83
N GLY A 61 25.23 -19.81 -20.28
CA GLY A 61 24.01 -20.60 -20.36
C GLY A 61 23.61 -20.94 -21.80
N PRO A 62 23.42 -22.24 -22.16
CA PRO A 62 23.19 -22.65 -23.55
C PRO A 62 21.76 -22.45 -24.05
N HIS A 63 20.78 -22.16 -23.18
CA HIS A 63 19.37 -22.12 -23.52
C HIS A 63 18.69 -20.77 -23.21
N PRO A 64 19.23 -19.63 -23.64
CA PRO A 64 18.56 -18.34 -23.44
C PRO A 64 17.25 -18.28 -24.25
N PRO A 65 16.26 -17.49 -23.81
CA PRO A 65 16.29 -16.68 -22.59
C PRO A 65 16.00 -17.49 -21.32
N TYR A 66 16.53 -17.00 -20.21
CA TYR A 66 16.33 -17.59 -18.90
C TYR A 66 15.29 -16.84 -18.07
N MET A 67 14.53 -17.61 -17.29
CA MET A 67 13.71 -17.08 -16.22
C MET A 67 14.44 -17.37 -14.90
N ILE A 68 14.85 -16.34 -14.20
CA ILE A 68 15.68 -16.48 -13.00
C ILE A 68 14.80 -16.61 -11.77
N LEU A 69 15.05 -17.63 -10.94
CA LEU A 69 14.61 -17.69 -9.56
C LEU A 69 15.72 -17.11 -8.69
N LEU A 70 15.57 -15.87 -8.26
CA LEU A 70 16.57 -15.14 -7.51
C LEU A 70 16.33 -15.24 -6.01
N ASP A 71 17.38 -15.55 -5.25
CA ASP A 71 17.35 -15.45 -3.79
C ASP A 71 17.15 -14.00 -3.37
N GLY A 72 16.29 -13.75 -2.38
CA GLY A 72 15.96 -12.43 -1.91
C GLY A 72 17.18 -11.63 -1.40
N ASN A 73 18.24 -12.30 -0.95
CA ASN A 73 19.49 -11.64 -0.53
C ASN A 73 20.26 -11.04 -1.72
N LEU A 74 20.02 -11.51 -2.93
CA LEU A 74 20.62 -11.00 -4.16
C LEU A 74 19.73 -9.99 -4.88
N PHE A 75 18.53 -9.75 -4.39
CA PHE A 75 17.60 -8.77 -4.95
C PHE A 75 18.01 -7.37 -4.52
N ASN A 76 18.92 -6.77 -5.27
CA ASN A 76 19.42 -5.42 -5.04
C ASN A 76 19.59 -4.67 -6.36
N ARG A 77 19.78 -3.38 -6.29
CA ARG A 77 19.87 -2.53 -7.48
C ARG A 77 21.00 -2.94 -8.42
N ARG A 78 22.17 -3.29 -7.89
CA ARG A 78 23.33 -3.69 -8.69
C ARG A 78 23.05 -4.90 -9.57
N VAL A 79 22.47 -5.95 -8.98
CA VAL A 79 22.08 -7.16 -9.71
C VAL A 79 20.98 -6.84 -10.73
N MET A 80 19.98 -6.06 -10.34
CA MET A 80 18.86 -5.74 -11.22
C MET A 80 19.29 -4.92 -12.43
N LEU A 81 20.25 -4.00 -12.29
CA LEU A 81 20.79 -3.23 -13.42
C LEU A 81 21.59 -4.11 -14.38
N GLN A 82 22.28 -5.15 -13.89
CA GLN A 82 22.93 -6.14 -14.75
C GLN A 82 21.90 -6.91 -15.60
N LEU A 83 20.78 -7.28 -14.99
CA LEU A 83 19.68 -7.98 -15.70
C LEU A 83 18.99 -7.09 -16.72
N LYS A 84 18.90 -5.81 -16.44
CA LYS A 84 18.31 -4.81 -17.36
C LYS A 84 19.07 -4.67 -18.66
N GLY A 85 20.38 -4.87 -18.63
CA GLY A 85 21.25 -4.71 -19.80
C GLY A 85 21.39 -5.94 -20.69
N THR A 86 20.71 -7.06 -20.45
CA THR A 86 20.88 -8.31 -21.17
C THR A 86 19.61 -8.77 -21.87
N SER A 87 19.77 -9.40 -23.04
CA SER A 87 18.69 -10.11 -23.75
C SER A 87 18.56 -11.57 -23.33
N ARG A 88 19.46 -12.07 -22.48
CA ARG A 88 19.50 -13.47 -22.05
C ARG A 88 18.54 -13.80 -20.93
N VAL A 89 17.88 -12.81 -20.34
CA VAL A 89 16.91 -12.96 -19.25
C VAL A 89 15.56 -12.41 -19.70
N SER A 90 14.52 -13.25 -19.60
CA SER A 90 13.16 -12.88 -19.98
C SER A 90 12.30 -12.45 -18.81
N GLY A 91 12.72 -12.70 -17.58
CA GLY A 91 11.99 -12.32 -16.38
C GLY A 91 12.64 -12.84 -15.11
N LEU A 92 12.02 -12.50 -13.99
CA LEU A 92 12.56 -12.74 -12.67
C LEU A 92 11.47 -13.15 -11.69
N ALA A 93 11.71 -14.20 -10.93
CA ALA A 93 10.94 -14.54 -9.73
C ALA A 93 11.85 -14.38 -8.52
N VAL A 94 11.43 -13.59 -7.55
CA VAL A 94 12.19 -13.30 -6.33
C VAL A 94 11.62 -14.13 -5.18
N ALA A 95 12.46 -14.95 -4.56
CA ALA A 95 12.11 -15.64 -3.32
C ALA A 95 12.43 -14.73 -2.12
N VAL A 96 11.51 -14.65 -1.17
CA VAL A 96 11.74 -13.89 0.06
C VAL A 96 13.00 -14.41 0.78
N ALA A 97 13.86 -13.50 1.21
CA ALA A 97 15.09 -13.86 1.92
C ALA A 97 14.79 -14.62 3.21
N LYS A 98 15.39 -15.77 3.38
CA LYS A 98 15.26 -16.65 4.55
C LYS A 98 16.62 -17.19 4.97
N PRO A 99 16.83 -17.46 6.28
CA PRO A 99 15.88 -17.41 7.39
C PRO A 99 15.57 -16.01 7.91
N SER A 100 16.33 -15.01 7.52
CA SER A 100 16.16 -13.63 7.97
C SER A 100 16.23 -12.66 6.78
N PRO A 101 15.62 -11.47 6.88
CA PRO A 101 15.79 -10.44 5.86
C PRO A 101 17.25 -9.98 5.76
N PRO A 102 17.66 -9.36 4.63
CA PRO A 102 19.00 -8.76 4.54
C PRO A 102 19.18 -7.66 5.60
N GLN A 103 20.41 -7.24 5.85
CA GLN A 103 20.72 -6.24 6.88
C GLN A 103 20.01 -4.89 6.66
N GLY A 104 19.61 -4.59 5.45
CA GLY A 104 18.83 -3.43 5.09
C GLY A 104 18.42 -3.55 3.64
N PHE A 105 17.18 -3.26 3.37
CA PHE A 105 16.64 -3.25 2.01
C PHE A 105 15.53 -2.22 1.92
N SER A 106 15.77 -1.15 1.17
CA SER A 106 14.78 -0.15 0.86
C SER A 106 14.84 0.17 -0.63
N PRO A 107 13.81 -0.22 -1.41
CA PRO A 107 13.73 0.11 -2.83
C PRO A 107 13.27 1.54 -3.07
N GLY A 108 12.93 2.29 -2.02
CA GLY A 108 12.54 3.68 -2.07
C GLY A 108 13.70 4.62 -2.42
N LEU A 109 13.38 5.89 -2.55
CA LEU A 109 14.36 6.93 -2.79
C LEU A 109 15.14 7.27 -1.52
N LYS A 110 16.36 7.79 -1.67
CA LYS A 110 17.15 8.33 -0.56
C LYS A 110 16.49 9.56 0.06
N CYS A 111 15.82 10.35 -0.76
CA CYS A 111 15.07 11.53 -0.35
C CYS A 111 13.62 11.42 -0.79
N PRO A 112 12.76 10.76 0.03
CA PRO A 112 11.36 10.57 -0.31
C PRO A 112 10.64 11.90 -0.54
N ASN A 113 9.85 11.98 -1.61
CA ASN A 113 9.03 13.13 -1.98
C ASN A 113 9.81 14.43 -2.22
N ASP A 114 11.11 14.33 -2.49
CA ASP A 114 11.89 15.50 -2.86
C ASP A 114 11.30 16.20 -4.10
N GLY A 115 11.27 17.53 -4.07
CA GLY A 115 10.62 18.33 -5.11
C GLY A 115 9.13 18.60 -4.90
N PHE A 116 8.45 17.83 -4.06
CA PHE A 116 7.03 18.04 -3.73
C PHE A 116 6.80 18.53 -2.30
N GLY A 117 7.85 18.58 -1.47
CA GLY A 117 7.82 19.19 -0.15
C GLY A 117 7.88 20.70 -0.20
N VAL A 118 8.21 21.33 0.93
CA VAL A 118 8.25 22.78 1.06
C VAL A 118 9.58 23.38 0.59
N TYR A 119 10.69 22.65 0.74
CA TYR A 119 12.02 23.18 0.44
C TYR A 119 12.29 23.26 -1.05
N SER A 120 12.56 24.48 -1.52
CA SER A 120 12.76 24.82 -2.92
C SER A 120 13.80 25.92 -3.05
N LYS A 121 14.07 26.36 -4.27
CA LYS A 121 14.95 27.50 -4.54
C LYS A 121 14.45 28.79 -3.86
N ASP A 122 13.16 28.91 -3.71
CA ASP A 122 12.51 30.09 -3.11
C ASP A 122 12.26 29.96 -1.62
N TYR A 123 12.24 28.73 -1.10
CA TYR A 123 11.98 28.45 0.30
C TYR A 123 13.09 27.58 0.88
N GLY A 124 13.99 28.20 1.65
CA GLY A 124 15.11 27.51 2.29
C GLY A 124 16.02 26.79 1.30
N PRO A 125 16.64 27.50 0.33
CA PRO A 125 17.42 26.86 -0.73
C PRO A 125 18.55 25.97 -0.23
N GLN A 126 19.09 26.23 0.94
CA GLN A 126 20.12 25.41 1.58
C GLN A 126 19.63 24.02 1.98
N PHE A 127 18.33 23.81 2.07
CA PHE A 127 17.70 22.53 2.43
C PHE A 127 17.09 21.81 1.24
N ALA A 128 17.11 22.43 0.06
CA ALA A 128 16.59 21.79 -1.15
C ALA A 128 17.50 20.64 -1.63
N HIS A 129 16.91 19.69 -2.32
CA HIS A 129 17.62 18.64 -3.06
C HIS A 129 18.43 17.62 -2.25
N CYS A 130 18.16 17.44 -0.96
CA CYS A 130 18.76 16.35 -0.16
C CYS A 130 20.33 16.33 -0.19
N ASN A 131 20.96 17.45 -0.43
CA ASN A 131 22.42 17.50 -0.56
C ASN A 131 23.15 17.31 0.76
N LYS A 132 22.58 17.77 1.87
CA LYS A 132 23.18 17.72 3.21
C LYS A 132 22.51 16.72 4.14
N THR A 133 21.24 16.41 3.92
CA THR A 133 20.46 15.49 4.75
C THR A 133 19.88 14.39 3.88
N VAL A 134 20.36 13.18 4.04
CA VAL A 134 19.85 11.98 3.36
C VAL A 134 19.01 11.21 4.36
N TRP A 135 17.69 11.26 4.21
CA TRP A 135 16.77 10.66 5.16
C TRP A 135 16.77 9.13 5.13
N ASN A 136 16.87 8.55 3.93
CA ASN A 136 16.88 7.10 3.72
C ASN A 136 18.20 6.64 3.12
N PRO A 137 19.27 6.54 3.92
CA PRO A 137 20.60 6.22 3.37
C PRO A 137 20.68 4.85 2.70
N VAL A 138 19.85 3.88 3.09
CA VAL A 138 19.79 2.56 2.44
C VAL A 138 18.89 2.56 1.20
N GLY A 139 18.21 3.65 0.91
CA GLY A 139 17.37 3.78 -0.27
C GLY A 139 18.15 3.61 -1.56
N SER A 140 17.75 2.65 -2.38
CA SER A 140 18.42 2.35 -3.65
C SER A 140 17.77 2.99 -4.86
N GLY A 141 16.50 3.40 -4.76
CA GLY A 141 15.71 3.88 -5.87
C GLY A 141 15.23 2.78 -6.81
N LEU A 142 15.34 1.51 -6.42
CA LEU A 142 14.99 0.37 -7.25
C LEU A 142 13.51 0.42 -7.71
N SER A 143 12.61 0.86 -6.85
CA SER A 143 11.17 1.01 -7.19
C SER A 143 10.92 2.04 -8.29
N TYR A 144 11.88 2.90 -8.59
CA TYR A 144 11.77 3.99 -9.56
C TYR A 144 12.52 3.69 -10.88
N GLU A 145 13.02 2.46 -11.03
CA GLU A 145 13.60 1.99 -12.28
C GLU A 145 12.53 1.47 -13.23
N ASP A 146 12.79 1.56 -14.53
CA ASP A 146 11.93 1.05 -15.59
C ASP A 146 12.49 -0.28 -16.11
N PHE A 147 11.71 -1.37 -15.93
CA PHE A 147 12.09 -2.70 -16.39
C PHE A 147 11.15 -3.16 -17.51
N ASP A 148 11.73 -3.68 -18.59
CA ASP A 148 10.99 -4.19 -19.75
C ASP A 148 10.63 -5.68 -19.63
N PHE A 149 10.88 -6.29 -18.49
CA PHE A 149 10.59 -7.69 -18.24
C PHE A 149 9.78 -7.85 -16.93
N PRO A 150 9.00 -8.94 -16.78
CA PRO A 150 8.21 -9.15 -15.58
C PRO A 150 9.09 -9.55 -14.39
N ILE A 151 8.72 -9.07 -13.21
CA ILE A 151 9.35 -9.41 -11.93
C ILE A 151 8.24 -9.73 -10.95
N PHE A 152 8.25 -10.96 -10.42
CA PHE A 152 7.25 -11.44 -9.48
C PHE A 152 7.90 -11.81 -8.16
N LEU A 153 7.21 -11.53 -7.06
CA LEU A 153 7.56 -12.03 -5.73
C LEU A 153 6.88 -13.39 -5.52
N LEU A 154 7.62 -14.37 -5.02
CA LEU A 154 7.09 -15.63 -4.56
C LEU A 154 6.89 -15.58 -3.06
N GLU A 155 5.63 -15.57 -2.62
CA GLU A 155 5.28 -15.45 -1.21
C GLU A 155 5.25 -16.78 -0.48
N ASP A 156 5.04 -17.90 -1.21
CA ASP A 156 4.89 -19.22 -0.64
C ASP A 156 6.18 -20.06 -0.78
N ALA A 157 6.72 -20.49 0.35
CA ALA A 157 7.89 -21.35 0.37
C ALA A 157 7.64 -22.70 -0.31
N ASN A 158 6.41 -23.22 -0.26
CA ASN A 158 6.05 -24.49 -0.92
C ASN A 158 6.07 -24.34 -2.44
N GLU A 159 5.53 -23.26 -2.97
CA GLU A 159 5.59 -22.98 -4.42
C GLU A 159 7.03 -22.77 -4.88
N THR A 160 7.83 -22.06 -4.10
CA THR A 160 9.27 -21.89 -4.37
C THR A 160 9.99 -23.24 -4.42
N GLN A 161 9.67 -24.14 -3.50
CA GLN A 161 10.27 -25.47 -3.46
C GLN A 161 9.87 -26.32 -4.67
N VAL A 162 8.64 -26.22 -5.14
CA VAL A 162 8.17 -26.87 -6.36
C VAL A 162 8.98 -26.43 -7.57
N ILE A 163 9.25 -25.13 -7.69
CA ILE A 163 10.09 -24.58 -8.76
C ILE A 163 11.53 -25.11 -8.67
N LYS A 164 12.11 -25.08 -7.48
CA LYS A 164 13.47 -25.60 -7.24
C LYS A 164 13.58 -27.09 -7.55
N GLN A 165 12.55 -27.86 -7.22
CA GLN A 165 12.54 -29.30 -7.52
C GLN A 165 12.49 -29.55 -9.04
N CYS A 166 11.66 -28.82 -9.77
CA CYS A 166 11.60 -28.89 -11.23
C CYS A 166 12.95 -28.52 -11.87
N TYR A 167 13.60 -27.50 -11.34
CA TYR A 167 14.96 -27.12 -11.76
C TYR A 167 15.98 -28.20 -11.51
N GLN A 168 15.97 -28.83 -10.33
CA GLN A 168 16.90 -29.93 -9.98
C GLN A 168 16.68 -31.15 -10.85
N ASP A 169 15.44 -31.48 -11.15
CA ASP A 169 15.11 -32.68 -11.93
C ASP A 169 15.45 -32.55 -13.42
N HIS A 170 15.39 -31.32 -13.97
CA HIS A 170 15.45 -31.13 -15.43
C HIS A 170 16.56 -30.20 -15.91
N ASN A 171 16.96 -29.18 -15.12
CA ASN A 171 17.78 -28.08 -15.63
C ASN A 171 19.23 -28.13 -15.15
N VAL A 172 19.55 -28.91 -14.14
CA VAL A 172 20.90 -28.99 -13.60
C VAL A 172 21.75 -29.90 -14.49
N PRO A 173 22.95 -29.48 -14.94
CA PRO A 173 23.88 -30.32 -15.67
C PRO A 173 24.26 -31.56 -14.87
N ARG A 174 24.25 -32.72 -15.52
CA ARG A 174 24.69 -34.00 -14.92
C ARG A 174 25.93 -34.48 -15.62
N ASP A 175 26.92 -35.00 -14.85
CA ASP A 175 28.14 -35.67 -15.33
C ASP A 175 28.93 -34.88 -16.39
N GLY A 176 29.04 -33.56 -16.25
CA GLY A 176 29.80 -32.71 -17.16
C GLY A 176 29.15 -32.43 -18.51
N SER A 177 27.96 -32.96 -18.75
CA SER A 177 27.13 -32.63 -19.91
C SER A 177 26.17 -31.49 -19.57
N GLY A 178 25.81 -30.66 -20.55
CA GLY A 178 24.79 -29.62 -20.39
C GLY A 178 23.42 -30.22 -20.07
N PRO A 179 22.47 -29.42 -19.57
CA PRO A 179 21.12 -29.88 -19.28
C PRO A 179 20.45 -30.41 -20.55
N GLU A 180 19.76 -31.54 -20.40
CA GLU A 180 19.06 -32.20 -21.50
C GLU A 180 17.54 -31.94 -21.41
N TYR A 181 16.89 -31.91 -22.58
CA TYR A 181 15.45 -31.79 -22.67
C TYR A 181 14.75 -33.06 -22.13
N PRO A 182 13.56 -32.93 -21.49
CA PRO A 182 12.76 -31.71 -21.33
C PRO A 182 13.31 -30.76 -20.26
N LEU A 183 13.29 -29.48 -20.56
CA LEU A 183 13.70 -28.44 -19.60
C LEU A 183 12.50 -27.86 -18.89
N CYS A 184 12.66 -27.49 -17.62
CA CYS A 184 11.65 -26.77 -16.86
C CYS A 184 11.70 -25.28 -17.19
N ALA A 185 10.58 -24.72 -17.62
CA ALA A 185 10.44 -23.32 -17.97
C ALA A 185 9.37 -22.64 -17.10
N MET A 186 9.46 -21.32 -16.99
CA MET A 186 8.49 -20.49 -16.30
C MET A 186 7.95 -19.44 -17.26
N GLN A 187 6.64 -19.18 -17.16
CA GLN A 187 5.98 -18.07 -17.81
C GLN A 187 5.45 -17.11 -16.78
N LEU A 188 5.81 -15.83 -16.94
CA LEU A 188 5.30 -14.71 -16.17
C LEU A 188 4.49 -13.80 -17.10
N PHE A 189 3.26 -13.51 -16.69
CA PHE A 189 2.34 -12.71 -17.47
C PHE A 189 1.86 -11.52 -16.64
N SER A 190 2.26 -10.31 -17.03
CA SER A 190 1.88 -9.06 -16.39
C SER A 190 1.95 -7.90 -17.39
N HIS A 191 1.23 -8.04 -18.51
CA HIS A 191 1.22 -7.00 -19.54
C HIS A 191 0.49 -5.74 -19.05
N MET A 192 1.16 -4.60 -19.15
CA MET A 192 0.64 -3.29 -18.75
C MET A 192 0.17 -2.50 -19.96
N HIS A 193 -1.02 -1.90 -19.87
CA HIS A 193 -1.63 -1.18 -20.99
C HIS A 193 -1.09 0.24 -21.18
N ALA A 194 -0.65 0.89 -20.09
CA ALA A 194 -0.12 2.25 -20.14
C ALA A 194 1.36 2.27 -20.47
N VAL A 195 1.76 3.29 -21.22
CA VAL A 195 3.15 3.48 -21.64
C VAL A 195 3.54 4.95 -21.56
N THR A 196 4.83 5.21 -21.39
CA THR A 196 5.54 6.47 -21.51
C THR A 196 5.35 7.41 -20.31
N SER A 197 4.18 7.98 -20.11
CA SER A 197 3.95 8.96 -19.04
C SER A 197 2.46 9.13 -18.73
N THR A 198 2.17 9.74 -17.60
CA THR A 198 0.79 10.14 -17.24
C THR A 198 0.19 11.11 -18.26
N VAL A 199 0.97 12.04 -18.77
CA VAL A 199 0.50 13.00 -19.79
C VAL A 199 -0.01 12.27 -21.02
N THR A 200 0.77 11.36 -21.56
CA THR A 200 0.39 10.55 -22.74
C THR A 200 -0.84 9.70 -22.45
N CYS A 201 -0.85 9.00 -21.33
CA CYS A 201 -1.94 8.12 -20.92
C CYS A 201 -3.26 8.89 -20.73
N MET A 202 -3.23 9.99 -19.99
CA MET A 202 -4.42 10.78 -19.69
C MET A 202 -4.97 11.51 -20.91
N ARG A 203 -4.10 11.99 -21.81
CA ARG A 203 -4.52 12.57 -23.09
C ARG A 203 -5.24 11.54 -23.96
N ARG A 204 -4.67 10.34 -24.06
CA ARG A 204 -5.27 9.26 -24.83
C ARG A 204 -6.65 8.89 -24.29
N SER A 205 -6.78 8.75 -22.97
CA SER A 205 -8.06 8.47 -22.32
C SER A 205 -9.09 9.59 -22.57
N SER A 206 -8.67 10.85 -22.50
CA SER A 206 -9.52 12.01 -22.73
C SER A 206 -10.00 12.09 -24.19
N LEU A 207 -9.13 11.84 -25.15
CA LEU A 207 -9.49 11.82 -26.57
C LEU A 207 -10.48 10.70 -26.88
N GLN A 208 -10.27 9.51 -26.35
CA GLN A 208 -11.18 8.38 -26.56
C GLN A 208 -12.54 8.61 -25.95
N SER A 209 -12.64 9.24 -24.77
CA SER A 209 -13.92 9.56 -24.14
C SER A 209 -14.75 10.55 -24.95
N THR A 210 -14.10 11.39 -25.75
CA THR A 210 -14.76 12.36 -26.65
C THR A 210 -15.24 11.73 -27.96
N PHE A 211 -14.50 10.78 -28.51
CA PHE A 211 -14.72 10.27 -29.87
C PHE A 211 -15.18 8.81 -29.95
N SER A 212 -15.21 8.09 -28.85
CA SER A 212 -15.58 6.67 -28.80
C SER A 212 -16.77 6.42 -27.89
N ILE A 213 -17.64 5.49 -28.29
CA ILE A 213 -18.76 5.01 -27.47
C ILE A 213 -18.22 4.18 -26.29
N ASN A 214 -17.13 3.45 -26.49
CA ASN A 214 -16.43 2.65 -25.46
C ASN A 214 -14.98 3.14 -25.33
N PRO A 215 -14.71 4.20 -24.56
CA PRO A 215 -13.35 4.69 -24.38
C PRO A 215 -12.50 3.66 -23.67
N GLU A 216 -11.32 3.37 -24.22
CA GLU A 216 -10.34 2.51 -23.60
C GLU A 216 -9.50 3.33 -22.60
N VAL A 217 -9.70 3.07 -21.31
CA VAL A 217 -8.91 3.66 -20.24
C VAL A 217 -7.76 2.71 -19.92
N VAL A 218 -6.53 3.20 -20.04
CA VAL A 218 -5.32 2.37 -19.88
C VAL A 218 -4.59 2.62 -18.57
N CYS A 219 -4.87 3.74 -17.89
CA CYS A 219 -4.32 4.04 -16.57
C CYS A 219 -5.36 4.75 -15.69
N ASP A 220 -5.16 4.64 -14.39
CA ASP A 220 -5.99 5.32 -13.40
C ASP A 220 -5.11 6.17 -12.48
N PRO A 221 -5.54 7.42 -12.17
CA PRO A 221 -4.90 8.18 -11.11
C PRO A 221 -4.93 7.41 -9.78
N LEU A 222 -3.88 7.54 -8.99
CA LEU A 222 -3.90 7.04 -7.62
C LEU A 222 -4.91 7.86 -6.83
N LEU A 223 -5.94 7.20 -6.33
CA LEU A 223 -7.07 7.83 -5.66
C LEU A 223 -7.52 6.97 -4.49
N ASP A 224 -7.59 7.57 -3.31
CA ASP A 224 -8.13 6.98 -2.11
C ASP A 224 -8.85 8.07 -1.31
N TYR A 225 -8.97 7.91 -0.02
CA TYR A 225 -9.62 8.88 0.86
C TYR A 225 -8.79 9.11 2.11
N ASN A 226 -8.71 10.37 2.52
CA ASN A 226 -8.22 10.74 3.84
C ASN A 226 -9.32 10.46 4.87
N VAL A 227 -8.91 10.03 6.05
CA VAL A 227 -9.81 9.90 7.20
C VAL A 227 -9.54 11.07 8.13
N TRP A 228 -10.59 11.78 8.55
CA TRP A 228 -10.45 12.86 9.50
C TRP A 228 -11.60 12.89 10.49
N SER A 229 -11.33 13.40 11.68
CA SER A 229 -12.31 13.51 12.75
C SER A 229 -11.96 14.71 13.61
N THR A 230 -12.95 15.28 14.28
CA THR A 230 -12.74 16.35 15.27
C THR A 230 -13.10 15.86 16.65
N LEU A 231 -12.39 16.32 17.65
CA LEU A 231 -12.65 15.96 19.05
C LEU A 231 -14.01 16.48 19.50
N GLN A 232 -14.35 17.70 19.10
CA GLN A 232 -15.68 18.29 19.25
C GLN A 232 -16.32 18.44 17.87
N PRO A 233 -17.63 18.20 17.74
CA PRO A 233 -18.29 18.30 16.44
C PRO A 233 -18.21 19.72 15.89
N ILE A 234 -18.13 19.84 14.57
CA ILE A 234 -18.18 21.12 13.87
C ILE A 234 -19.54 21.31 13.22
N ASN A 235 -19.93 22.57 13.01
CA ASN A 235 -21.23 22.91 12.45
C ASN A 235 -21.23 22.75 10.93
N SER A 236 -22.25 22.05 10.40
CA SER A 236 -22.43 21.81 8.97
C SER A 236 -22.99 23.01 8.19
N SER A 237 -23.60 23.99 8.86
CA SER A 237 -24.38 25.07 8.21
C SER A 237 -23.58 26.29 7.81
N GLY A 238 -22.28 26.31 7.99
CA GLY A 238 -21.49 27.47 7.64
C GLY A 238 -19.99 27.26 7.81
N LYS A 239 -19.25 28.23 7.28
CA LYS A 239 -17.81 28.29 7.49
C LYS A 239 -17.52 28.44 8.98
N VAL A 240 -16.60 27.64 9.49
CA VAL A 240 -16.13 27.78 10.87
C VAL A 240 -15.61 29.20 11.06
N ASN A 241 -16.04 29.84 12.15
CA ASN A 241 -15.60 31.20 12.50
C ASN A 241 -14.07 31.24 12.51
N PRO A 242 -13.42 32.21 11.84
CA PRO A 242 -11.95 32.35 11.84
C PRO A 242 -11.33 32.41 13.23
N GLU A 243 -12.09 32.84 14.23
CA GLU A 243 -11.64 32.88 15.63
C GLU A 243 -11.61 31.53 16.32
N LYS A 244 -12.25 30.51 15.73
CA LYS A 244 -12.22 29.13 16.26
C LYS A 244 -10.99 28.41 15.74
N GLU A 245 -10.00 28.26 16.60
CA GLU A 245 -8.74 27.63 16.29
C GLU A 245 -8.83 26.11 16.41
N VAL A 246 -8.08 25.43 15.55
CA VAL A 246 -8.00 23.96 15.48
C VAL A 246 -6.54 23.54 15.52
N ILE A 247 -6.24 22.50 16.29
CA ILE A 247 -4.95 21.82 16.29
C ILE A 247 -5.09 20.62 15.38
N ILE A 248 -4.21 20.51 14.37
CA ILE A 248 -4.17 19.33 13.50
C ILE A 248 -3.16 18.35 14.04
N VAL A 249 -3.60 17.10 14.21
CA VAL A 249 -2.75 15.94 14.48
C VAL A 249 -2.80 15.07 13.24
N ALA A 250 -1.64 14.75 12.69
CA ALA A 250 -1.55 14.08 11.41
C ALA A 250 -0.63 12.87 11.43
N THR A 251 -1.02 11.85 10.69
CA THR A 251 -0.17 10.71 10.32
C THR A 251 -0.54 10.26 8.91
N ARG A 252 0.36 9.53 8.25
CA ARG A 252 0.04 8.84 7.00
C ARG A 252 -0.51 7.46 7.29
N ILE A 253 -1.28 6.89 6.36
CA ILE A 253 -1.79 5.53 6.47
C ILE A 253 -1.37 4.62 5.31
N ASP A 254 -0.59 5.12 4.36
CA ASP A 254 -0.11 4.34 3.23
C ASP A 254 1.38 4.04 3.32
N SER A 255 1.75 2.96 2.66
CA SER A 255 3.12 2.54 2.42
C SER A 255 3.23 1.97 1.01
N HIS A 256 4.40 1.53 0.66
CA HIS A 256 4.71 0.97 -0.66
C HIS A 256 5.83 -0.05 -0.53
N SER A 257 5.96 -0.90 -1.54
CA SER A 257 7.15 -1.71 -1.78
C SER A 257 7.34 -1.85 -3.29
N PHE A 258 8.32 -2.62 -3.68
CA PHE A 258 8.57 -2.89 -5.09
C PHE A 258 7.44 -3.70 -5.75
N PHE A 259 6.74 -4.54 -4.99
CA PHE A 259 5.71 -5.43 -5.50
C PHE A 259 4.31 -4.88 -5.23
N TRP A 260 3.42 -5.03 -6.21
CA TRP A 260 2.06 -4.51 -6.13
C TRP A 260 1.29 -5.12 -4.96
N ASN A 261 0.66 -4.25 -4.19
CA ASN A 261 -0.16 -4.58 -3.02
C ASN A 261 0.57 -5.43 -1.97
N ILE A 262 1.89 -5.32 -1.92
CA ILE A 262 2.72 -5.85 -0.84
C ILE A 262 3.33 -4.65 -0.11
N ALA A 263 2.63 -4.15 0.87
CA ALA A 263 3.03 -2.96 1.62
C ALA A 263 2.69 -3.14 3.11
N PRO A 264 3.46 -3.95 3.85
CA PRO A 264 3.19 -4.18 5.27
C PRO A 264 3.36 -2.93 6.13
N GLY A 265 4.33 -2.10 5.84
CA GLY A 265 4.48 -0.75 6.40
C GLY A 265 4.48 -0.65 7.91
N ALA A 266 5.05 -1.63 8.63
CA ALA A 266 4.98 -1.67 10.08
C ALA A 266 5.55 -0.42 10.74
N GLU A 267 6.75 0.00 10.36
CA GLU A 267 7.35 1.25 10.83
C GLU A 267 7.01 2.42 9.92
N SER A 268 6.94 2.21 8.61
CA SER A 268 6.73 3.29 7.65
C SER A 268 5.39 4.01 7.80
N ALA A 269 4.37 3.32 8.29
CA ALA A 269 3.02 3.87 8.43
C ALA A 269 2.30 3.43 9.70
N VAL A 270 2.25 2.12 9.99
CA VAL A 270 1.37 1.57 11.03
C VAL A 270 1.76 2.05 12.42
N SER A 271 3.05 2.11 12.77
CA SER A 271 3.50 2.56 14.09
C SER A 271 2.94 3.95 14.40
N SER A 272 2.96 4.86 13.45
CA SER A 272 2.51 6.24 13.65
C SER A 272 0.98 6.35 13.69
N PHE A 273 0.25 5.72 12.78
CA PHE A 273 -1.19 5.90 12.79
C PHE A 273 -1.88 5.11 13.93
N VAL A 274 -1.31 4.01 14.37
CA VAL A 274 -1.80 3.28 15.57
C VAL A 274 -1.59 4.13 16.82
N THR A 275 -0.43 4.77 16.97
CA THR A 275 -0.15 5.70 18.06
C THR A 275 -1.13 6.88 18.04
N HIS A 276 -1.41 7.42 16.87
CA HIS A 276 -2.38 8.49 16.67
C HIS A 276 -3.80 8.08 17.10
N LEU A 277 -4.25 6.91 16.68
CA LEU A 277 -5.56 6.37 17.09
C LEU A 277 -5.65 6.18 18.61
N ALA A 278 -4.61 5.68 19.23
CA ALA A 278 -4.55 5.51 20.69
C ALA A 278 -4.59 6.85 21.43
N ALA A 279 -3.92 7.87 20.92
CA ALA A 279 -3.97 9.22 21.48
C ALA A 279 -5.37 9.83 21.36
N ALA A 280 -6.04 9.63 20.24
CA ALA A 280 -7.42 10.09 20.03
C ALA A 280 -8.39 9.43 21.03
N GLU A 281 -8.25 8.14 21.27
CA GLU A 281 -9.04 7.41 22.28
C GLU A 281 -8.82 8.01 23.68
N ALA A 282 -7.57 8.24 24.06
CA ALA A 282 -7.22 8.79 25.36
C ALA A 282 -7.83 10.20 25.57
N LEU A 283 -7.80 11.02 24.54
CA LEU A 283 -8.38 12.37 24.60
C LEU A 283 -9.91 12.33 24.69
N ARG A 284 -10.56 11.43 24.01
CA ARG A 284 -12.03 11.32 24.05
C ARG A 284 -12.56 10.97 25.44
N LYS A 285 -11.78 10.26 26.24
CA LYS A 285 -12.13 9.85 27.61
C LYS A 285 -12.00 10.98 28.63
N VAL A 286 -11.44 12.12 28.27
CA VAL A 286 -11.28 13.27 29.16
C VAL A 286 -12.65 13.90 29.45
N SER A 287 -12.94 14.17 30.71
CA SER A 287 -14.26 14.62 31.16
C SER A 287 -14.60 16.05 30.72
N ASP A 288 -13.61 16.92 30.58
CA ASP A 288 -13.77 18.34 30.24
C ASP A 288 -13.50 18.66 28.76
N VAL A 289 -13.63 17.68 27.87
CA VAL A 289 -13.44 17.84 26.42
C VAL A 289 -14.26 19.02 25.86
N HIS A 290 -15.51 19.13 26.29
CA HIS A 290 -16.42 20.17 25.82
C HIS A 290 -16.05 21.59 26.29
N LEU A 291 -15.14 21.71 27.26
CA LEU A 291 -14.66 23.00 27.78
C LEU A 291 -13.36 23.47 27.15
N LEU A 292 -12.76 22.66 26.28
CA LEU A 292 -11.50 23.01 25.63
C LEU A 292 -11.66 24.21 24.69
N GLN A 293 -10.76 25.15 24.79
CA GLN A 293 -10.77 26.39 24.00
C GLN A 293 -10.59 26.12 22.51
N ARG A 294 -9.72 25.15 22.15
CA ARG A 294 -9.42 24.79 20.77
C ARG A 294 -9.92 23.37 20.49
N ASN A 295 -10.43 23.18 19.28
CA ASN A 295 -10.75 21.84 18.79
C ASN A 295 -9.49 21.13 18.32
N ILE A 296 -9.53 19.82 18.25
CA ILE A 296 -8.46 18.99 17.73
C ILE A 296 -9.00 18.20 16.53
N MET A 297 -8.34 18.30 15.39
CA MET A 297 -8.65 17.52 14.20
C MET A 297 -7.63 16.40 14.03
N PHE A 298 -8.11 15.17 14.11
CA PHE A 298 -7.31 13.97 13.85
C PHE A 298 -7.38 13.65 12.36
N THR A 299 -6.24 13.67 11.68
CA THR A 299 -6.18 13.53 10.23
C THR A 299 -5.23 12.41 9.84
N PHE A 300 -5.71 11.52 8.98
CA PHE A 300 -4.98 10.37 8.46
C PHE A 300 -4.91 10.50 6.95
N PHE A 301 -3.73 10.81 6.42
CA PHE A 301 -3.54 11.09 5.01
C PHE A 301 -3.21 9.84 4.22
N GLN A 302 -3.85 9.70 3.06
CA GLN A 302 -3.62 8.59 2.12
C GLN A 302 -2.82 9.06 0.91
N GLY A 303 -2.00 8.15 0.34
CA GLY A 303 -1.23 8.45 -0.86
C GLY A 303 0.00 9.32 -0.63
N GLU A 304 0.46 9.48 0.60
CA GLU A 304 1.60 10.35 0.93
C GLU A 304 2.93 9.83 0.37
N THR A 305 3.05 8.53 0.17
CA THR A 305 4.22 7.91 -0.47
C THR A 305 4.42 8.41 -1.92
N PHE A 306 3.34 8.77 -2.59
CA PHE A 306 3.34 9.21 -3.99
C PHE A 306 3.19 10.72 -4.11
N ASP A 307 4.13 11.45 -3.53
CA ASP A 307 4.25 12.89 -3.61
C ASP A 307 3.08 13.64 -2.93
N TYR A 308 2.73 13.20 -1.74
CA TYR A 308 1.77 13.89 -0.85
C TYR A 308 0.38 14.07 -1.45
N ILE A 309 -0.20 13.02 -2.01
CA ILE A 309 -1.54 13.08 -2.63
C ILE A 309 -2.58 13.59 -1.64
N GLY A 310 -2.68 12.97 -0.47
CA GLY A 310 -3.74 13.26 0.50
C GLY A 310 -3.60 14.63 1.15
N SER A 311 -2.42 14.99 1.60
CA SER A 311 -2.17 16.28 2.26
C SER A 311 -2.28 17.46 1.29
N SER A 312 -1.73 17.33 0.09
CA SER A 312 -1.86 18.39 -0.93
C SER A 312 -3.31 18.60 -1.35
N ARG A 313 -4.11 17.52 -1.42
CA ARG A 313 -5.53 17.65 -1.73
C ARG A 313 -6.30 18.34 -0.60
N MET A 314 -6.03 18.02 0.64
CA MET A 314 -6.70 18.69 1.77
C MET A 314 -6.37 20.18 1.82
N VAL A 315 -5.10 20.55 1.63
CA VAL A 315 -4.69 21.96 1.54
C VAL A 315 -5.39 22.67 0.38
N TYR A 316 -5.45 22.02 -0.78
CA TYR A 316 -6.16 22.55 -1.95
C TYR A 316 -7.64 22.78 -1.65
N ASP A 317 -8.31 21.82 -1.01
CA ASP A 317 -9.72 21.95 -0.64
C ASP A 317 -9.95 23.06 0.38
N MET A 318 -9.05 23.23 1.35
CA MET A 318 -9.10 24.33 2.31
C MET A 318 -8.94 25.70 1.63
N GLU A 319 -8.04 25.84 0.66
CA GLU A 319 -7.82 27.06 -0.12
C GLU A 319 -9.01 27.41 -1.01
N LYS A 320 -9.73 26.41 -1.53
CA LYS A 320 -10.86 26.58 -2.43
C LYS A 320 -12.22 26.57 -1.72
N ASP A 321 -12.24 26.68 -0.40
CA ASP A 321 -13.45 26.63 0.42
C ASP A 321 -14.30 25.35 0.22
N LYS A 322 -13.64 24.25 -0.14
CA LYS A 322 -14.26 22.92 -0.31
C LYS A 322 -14.12 22.01 0.92
N PHE A 323 -13.50 22.53 1.97
CA PHE A 323 -13.33 21.83 3.23
C PHE A 323 -13.99 22.62 4.35
N PRO A 324 -14.58 21.99 5.38
CA PRO A 324 -15.29 22.70 6.43
C PRO A 324 -14.43 23.66 7.24
N LEU A 325 -13.12 23.40 7.33
CA LEU A 325 -12.14 24.23 8.01
C LEU A 325 -11.26 24.95 6.99
N ARG A 326 -10.75 26.13 7.36
CA ARG A 326 -9.82 26.90 6.54
C ARG A 326 -8.41 26.82 7.11
N LEU A 327 -7.43 27.12 6.29
CA LEU A 327 -6.03 27.22 6.72
C LEU A 327 -5.85 28.21 7.87
N ASP A 328 -6.58 29.32 7.88
CA ASP A 328 -6.52 30.34 8.93
C ASP A 328 -7.04 29.83 10.29
N ASN A 329 -7.84 28.78 10.32
CA ASN A 329 -8.30 28.17 11.56
C ASN A 329 -7.20 27.34 12.26
N ILE A 330 -6.12 27.00 11.58
CA ILE A 330 -5.09 26.09 12.12
C ILE A 330 -4.21 26.86 13.09
N HIS A 331 -4.27 26.51 14.36
CA HIS A 331 -3.42 27.05 15.41
C HIS A 331 -2.02 26.44 15.38
N SER A 332 -1.95 25.12 15.31
CA SER A 332 -0.70 24.37 15.31
C SER A 332 -0.88 23.01 14.63
N PHE A 333 0.24 22.41 14.26
CA PHE A 333 0.28 21.13 13.54
C PHE A 333 1.24 20.18 14.28
N VAL A 334 0.75 18.97 14.59
CA VAL A 334 1.55 17.92 15.23
C VAL A 334 1.47 16.68 14.36
N GLU A 335 2.59 16.20 13.86
CA GLU A 335 2.66 15.01 13.03
C GLU A 335 3.55 13.95 13.67
N LEU A 336 3.15 12.69 13.54
CA LEU A 336 3.93 11.52 13.95
C LEU A 336 4.35 10.73 12.72
N ASN A 337 5.62 10.40 12.60
CA ASN A 337 6.17 9.57 11.53
C ASN A 337 7.22 8.62 12.10
N GLN A 338 7.05 7.31 11.89
CA GLN A 338 8.02 6.31 12.29
C GLN A 338 8.47 6.47 13.75
N VAL A 339 7.69 5.93 14.68
CA VAL A 339 7.90 6.15 16.13
C VAL A 339 8.20 4.85 16.91
N ALA A 340 8.34 3.71 16.24
CA ALA A 340 8.53 2.42 16.92
C ALA A 340 9.98 2.03 17.17
N LEU A 341 10.95 2.64 16.51
CA LEU A 341 12.37 2.27 16.57
C LEU A 341 13.23 3.30 17.32
N ARG A 342 12.68 3.92 18.36
CA ARG A 342 13.43 4.89 19.13
C ARG A 342 14.57 4.24 19.89
N ASN A 343 15.73 4.91 19.90
CA ASN A 343 16.90 4.55 20.68
C ASN A 343 16.89 5.28 22.02
N ASP A 344 17.22 4.60 23.11
CA ASP A 344 17.31 5.18 24.45
C ASP A 344 16.05 5.95 24.87
N SER A 345 14.89 5.50 24.45
CA SER A 345 13.60 6.14 24.70
C SER A 345 13.46 7.56 24.13
N ILE A 346 14.30 7.94 23.17
CA ILE A 346 14.33 9.29 22.59
C ILE A 346 13.49 9.34 21.32
N LEU A 347 12.59 10.31 21.27
CA LEU A 347 11.94 10.78 20.06
C LEU A 347 12.40 12.20 19.77
N TRP A 348 12.51 12.50 18.48
CA TRP A 348 13.01 13.78 18.00
C TRP A 348 11.88 14.67 17.53
N MET A 349 11.88 15.92 18.00
CA MET A 349 10.96 16.95 17.55
C MET A 349 11.63 17.77 16.46
N HIS A 350 11.12 17.64 15.23
CA HIS A 350 11.59 18.38 14.06
C HIS A 350 10.71 19.60 13.82
N THR A 351 11.35 20.73 13.60
CA THR A 351 10.66 22.00 13.27
C THR A 351 11.24 22.58 11.99
N ASP A 352 10.46 23.44 11.34
CA ASP A 352 10.91 24.11 10.12
C ASP A 352 11.82 25.30 10.46
N PRO A 353 13.11 25.24 10.14
CA PRO A 353 14.02 26.33 10.47
C PRO A 353 13.68 27.65 9.75
N VAL A 354 13.10 27.58 8.57
CA VAL A 354 12.72 28.78 7.80
C VAL A 354 11.55 29.51 8.46
N SER A 355 10.50 28.80 8.87
CA SER A 355 9.36 29.38 9.60
C SER A 355 9.78 30.03 10.92
N ARG A 356 10.76 29.45 11.60
CA ARG A 356 11.26 29.92 12.90
C ARG A 356 12.08 31.22 12.80
N MET A 357 12.45 31.65 11.61
CA MET A 357 13.09 32.97 11.40
C MET A 357 12.10 34.13 11.63
N ASN A 358 10.80 33.87 11.54
CA ASN A 358 9.77 34.83 11.90
C ASN A 358 9.56 34.79 13.42
N GLU A 359 9.73 35.93 14.11
CA GLU A 359 9.65 35.99 15.56
C GLU A 359 8.32 35.55 16.13
N SER A 360 7.21 35.92 15.50
CA SER A 360 5.88 35.51 15.96
C SER A 360 5.64 34.01 15.86
N VAL A 361 6.14 33.38 14.80
CA VAL A 361 6.09 31.93 14.61
C VAL A 361 7.02 31.25 15.60
N GLU A 362 8.23 31.80 15.81
CA GLU A 362 9.22 31.23 16.78
C GLU A 362 8.66 31.15 18.19
N VAL A 363 7.95 32.18 18.65
CA VAL A 363 7.30 32.18 19.97
C VAL A 363 6.28 31.06 20.08
N GLN A 364 5.46 30.85 19.04
CA GLN A 364 4.45 29.82 19.02
C GLN A 364 5.06 28.41 18.93
N VAL A 365 6.10 28.23 18.13
CA VAL A 365 6.85 26.96 18.05
C VAL A 365 7.52 26.64 19.37
N ARG A 366 8.15 27.62 20.02
CA ARG A 366 8.77 27.43 21.33
C ARG A 366 7.76 27.00 22.39
N ASN A 367 6.57 27.60 22.40
CA ASN A 367 5.50 27.20 23.29
C ASN A 367 5.05 25.75 23.02
N LEU A 368 4.92 25.37 21.75
CA LEU A 368 4.57 24.00 21.35
C LEU A 368 5.60 22.99 21.83
N LEU A 369 6.89 23.29 21.62
CA LEU A 369 7.99 22.43 22.07
C LEU A 369 8.05 22.29 23.60
N ASP A 370 7.82 23.38 24.32
CA ASP A 370 7.81 23.37 25.78
C ASP A 370 6.64 22.52 26.33
N ILE A 371 5.47 22.62 25.75
CA ILE A 371 4.31 21.80 26.14
C ILE A 371 4.59 20.31 25.90
N LEU A 372 5.18 19.96 24.76
CA LEU A 372 5.56 18.58 24.45
C LEU A 372 6.60 18.06 25.42
N SER A 373 7.65 18.83 25.68
CA SER A 373 8.70 18.45 26.62
C SER A 373 8.16 18.27 28.04
N ASN A 374 7.32 19.16 28.50
CA ASN A 374 6.69 19.08 29.82
C ASN A 374 5.75 17.83 29.91
N SER A 375 5.06 17.51 28.85
CA SER A 375 4.17 16.35 28.78
C SER A 375 4.92 15.02 28.81
N SER A 376 6.19 15.00 28.40
CA SER A 376 7.05 13.82 28.45
C SER A 376 7.71 13.59 29.80
N MET A 377 7.67 14.54 30.71
CA MET A 377 8.27 14.43 32.03
C MET A 377 7.59 13.33 32.84
N GLY A 378 8.40 12.42 33.39
CA GLY A 378 7.90 11.27 34.15
C GLY A 378 7.42 10.11 33.30
N ALA A 379 7.41 10.24 31.99
CA ALA A 379 7.13 9.16 31.04
C ALA A 379 8.43 8.48 30.60
N ASN A 380 8.34 7.25 30.12
CA ASN A 380 9.47 6.52 29.53
C ASN A 380 9.73 6.94 28.07
N VAL A 381 9.49 8.20 27.76
CA VAL A 381 9.71 8.83 26.46
C VAL A 381 10.38 10.18 26.71
N THR A 382 11.54 10.40 26.10
CA THR A 382 12.22 11.68 26.12
C THR A 382 12.08 12.36 24.78
N LEU A 383 11.51 13.56 24.74
CA LEU A 383 11.41 14.37 23.55
C LEU A 383 12.57 15.37 23.48
N GLN A 384 13.38 15.27 22.43
CA GLN A 384 14.51 16.16 22.19
C GLN A 384 14.30 16.93 20.88
N GLU A 385 14.78 18.17 20.89
CA GLU A 385 14.74 19.00 19.69
C GLU A 385 15.82 18.58 18.70
N ALA A 386 15.45 18.46 17.42
CA ALA A 386 16.40 18.18 16.35
C ALA A 386 17.28 19.39 15.98
N GLY A 387 16.86 20.61 16.35
CA GLY A 387 17.61 21.83 16.13
C GLY A 387 17.23 22.58 14.84
N PHE A 388 18.05 23.56 14.48
CA PHE A 388 17.79 24.48 13.36
C PHE A 388 18.65 24.19 12.12
N SER A 389 19.58 23.26 12.20
CA SER A 389 20.58 23.04 11.16
C SER A 389 20.13 22.10 10.04
N GLN A 390 18.95 21.56 10.14
CA GLN A 390 18.45 20.57 9.20
C GLN A 390 16.98 20.84 8.85
N PRO A 391 16.51 20.40 7.66
CA PRO A 391 15.12 20.54 7.26
C PRO A 391 14.21 19.60 8.06
N LEU A 392 12.89 19.79 7.88
CA LEU A 392 11.91 18.80 8.30
C LEU A 392 12.12 17.49 7.53
N PRO A 393 11.90 16.34 8.18
CA PRO A 393 11.83 15.09 7.44
C PRO A 393 10.66 15.09 6.46
N PRO A 394 10.61 14.17 5.48
CA PRO A 394 9.46 14.00 4.59
C PRO A 394 8.18 13.84 5.40
N SER A 395 7.25 14.76 5.23
CA SER A 395 6.05 14.85 6.09
C SER A 395 4.92 15.61 5.43
N SER A 396 3.70 15.27 5.79
CA SER A 396 2.49 15.95 5.33
C SER A 396 2.46 17.42 5.74
N PHE A 397 3.07 17.76 6.87
CA PHE A 397 3.21 19.13 7.37
C PHE A 397 3.85 20.07 6.35
N GLN A 398 4.80 19.57 5.56
CA GLN A 398 5.46 20.40 4.54
C GLN A 398 4.48 20.94 3.50
N ARG A 399 3.42 20.21 3.16
CA ARG A 399 2.40 20.70 2.21
C ARG A 399 1.56 21.82 2.81
N PHE A 400 1.29 21.78 4.10
CA PHE A 400 0.62 22.87 4.81
C PHE A 400 1.49 24.12 4.89
N LEU A 401 2.80 23.93 5.12
CA LEU A 401 3.76 25.05 5.15
C LEU A 401 3.89 25.77 3.80
N ARG A 402 3.64 25.11 2.69
CA ARG A 402 3.63 25.77 1.37
C ARG A 402 2.52 26.83 1.27
N ALA A 403 1.45 26.67 2.03
CA ALA A 403 0.32 27.58 2.02
C ALA A 403 0.41 28.68 3.09
N ARG A 404 0.94 28.34 4.28
CA ARG A 404 1.03 29.28 5.42
C ARG A 404 2.12 28.80 6.39
N HIS A 405 2.80 29.75 7.06
CA HIS A 405 3.75 29.44 8.13
C HIS A 405 3.00 29.05 9.40
N ILE A 406 2.61 27.79 9.49
CA ILE A 406 1.90 27.23 10.64
C ILE A 406 2.93 26.78 11.67
N PRO A 407 2.79 27.13 12.96
CA PRO A 407 3.60 26.53 14.00
C PRO A 407 3.36 25.04 14.07
N GLY A 408 4.40 24.22 13.97
CA GLY A 408 4.22 22.78 13.96
C GLY A 408 5.49 22.01 14.28
N VAL A 409 5.30 20.73 14.51
CA VAL A 409 6.35 19.78 14.85
C VAL A 409 6.08 18.45 14.17
N VAL A 410 7.15 17.79 13.74
CA VAL A 410 7.13 16.41 13.28
C VAL A 410 7.93 15.58 14.27
N ILE A 411 7.30 14.59 14.89
CA ILE A 411 7.89 13.73 15.91
C ILE A 411 8.25 12.40 15.26
N THR A 412 9.53 12.03 15.35
CA THR A 412 10.07 10.82 14.75
C THR A 412 11.05 10.12 15.70
N ASP A 413 11.36 8.86 15.41
CA ASP A 413 12.38 8.11 16.15
C ASP A 413 13.81 8.34 15.66
N HIS A 414 13.99 9.21 14.67
CA HIS A 414 15.28 9.51 14.06
C HIS A 414 15.55 11.01 14.01
N ARG A 415 16.79 11.39 14.09
CA ARG A 415 17.23 12.79 14.01
C ARG A 415 17.64 13.18 12.60
N THR A 416 18.57 12.46 11.99
CA THR A 416 19.19 12.84 10.69
C THR A 416 18.93 11.81 9.60
N ALA A 417 18.66 10.56 9.97
CA ALA A 417 18.42 9.48 9.05
C ALA A 417 17.49 8.45 9.69
N PHE A 418 16.66 7.78 8.90
CA PHE A 418 15.73 6.77 9.38
C PHE A 418 16.45 5.65 10.14
N GLN A 419 15.89 5.26 11.27
CA GLN A 419 16.26 4.02 11.96
C GLN A 419 15.74 2.80 11.20
N ASN A 420 14.66 2.98 10.45
CA ASN A 420 14.05 1.94 9.66
C ASN A 420 14.93 1.58 8.46
N ARG A 421 15.54 0.41 8.49
CA ARG A 421 16.39 -0.10 7.39
C ARG A 421 15.58 -0.77 6.28
N TYR A 422 14.27 -0.86 6.45
CA TYR A 422 13.33 -1.51 5.53
C TYR A 422 12.21 -0.55 5.09
N TYR A 423 12.53 0.73 5.03
CA TYR A 423 11.58 1.76 4.63
C TYR A 423 10.98 1.46 3.26
N GLN A 424 9.66 1.42 3.17
CA GLN A 424 8.92 1.10 1.94
C GLN A 424 9.39 -0.22 1.30
N SER A 425 9.50 -1.25 2.11
CA SER A 425 10.00 -2.56 1.72
C SER A 425 9.01 -3.65 2.12
N MET A 426 9.07 -4.78 1.42
CA MET A 426 8.36 -6.00 1.80
C MET A 426 8.83 -6.57 3.15
N TYR A 427 9.99 -6.12 3.64
CA TYR A 427 10.56 -6.53 4.93
C TYR A 427 10.21 -5.58 6.07
N ASP A 428 9.43 -4.53 5.83
CA ASP A 428 8.90 -3.68 6.90
C ASP A 428 7.68 -4.35 7.56
N THR A 429 7.94 -5.44 8.26
CA THR A 429 7.00 -6.37 8.86
C THR A 429 6.94 -6.17 10.39
N PRO A 430 6.04 -6.86 11.11
CA PRO A 430 6.01 -6.78 12.57
C PRO A 430 7.34 -7.05 13.25
N GLU A 431 8.15 -7.95 12.70
CA GLU A 431 9.50 -8.25 13.20
C GLU A 431 10.42 -7.02 13.16
N ASN A 432 10.26 -6.16 12.16
CA ASN A 432 11.04 -4.92 12.05
C ASN A 432 10.80 -3.97 13.24
N ILE A 433 9.60 -3.95 13.78
CA ILE A 433 9.26 -3.15 14.96
C ILE A 433 9.32 -3.96 16.26
N ARG A 434 10.00 -5.10 16.23
CA ARG A 434 10.31 -5.95 17.38
C ARG A 434 9.08 -6.52 18.09
N MET A 435 8.00 -6.75 17.36
CA MET A 435 6.83 -7.44 17.92
C MET A 435 7.13 -8.91 18.11
N GLN A 436 6.93 -9.39 19.33
CA GLN A 436 7.14 -10.79 19.70
C GLN A 436 5.97 -11.31 20.50
N TYR A 437 5.48 -12.49 20.12
CA TYR A 437 4.40 -13.19 20.82
C TYR A 437 4.92 -14.50 21.39
N PRO A 438 4.44 -14.92 22.58
CA PRO A 438 4.72 -16.26 23.09
C PRO A 438 4.19 -17.33 22.12
N GLU A 439 4.85 -18.47 22.10
CA GLU A 439 4.40 -19.63 21.32
C GLU A 439 3.11 -20.24 21.89
N GLY A 440 2.30 -20.82 21.01
CA GLY A 440 1.13 -21.58 21.41
C GLY A 440 -0.11 -20.76 21.72
N LEU A 441 -0.12 -19.46 21.41
CA LEU A 441 -1.32 -18.64 21.59
C LEU A 441 -2.34 -18.89 20.49
N SER A 442 -3.62 -18.98 20.89
CA SER A 442 -4.73 -18.96 19.92
C SER A 442 -4.83 -17.57 19.26
N PRO A 443 -5.53 -17.43 18.10
CA PRO A 443 -5.75 -16.11 17.51
C PRO A 443 -6.41 -15.09 18.45
N GLU A 444 -7.35 -15.54 19.29
CA GLU A 444 -7.99 -14.68 20.29
C GLU A 444 -7.03 -14.23 21.39
N GLU A 445 -6.19 -15.14 21.86
CA GLU A 445 -5.16 -14.83 22.87
C GLU A 445 -4.08 -13.90 22.29
N THR A 446 -3.71 -14.08 21.03
CA THR A 446 -2.74 -13.22 20.33
C THR A 446 -3.27 -11.80 20.16
N LEU A 447 -4.55 -11.65 19.81
CA LEU A 447 -5.22 -10.36 19.71
C LEU A 447 -5.17 -9.57 21.02
N GLU A 448 -5.34 -10.24 22.15
CA GLU A 448 -5.36 -9.63 23.48
C GLU A 448 -3.97 -9.52 24.15
N TYR A 449 -2.95 -10.16 23.58
CA TYR A 449 -1.60 -10.14 24.16
C TYR A 449 -0.94 -8.79 23.95
N VAL A 450 -0.50 -8.16 25.04
CA VAL A 450 0.18 -6.85 25.00
C VAL A 450 1.69 -7.05 24.84
N THR A 451 2.21 -6.74 23.65
CA THR A 451 3.64 -6.80 23.35
C THR A 451 4.37 -5.60 23.95
N ASP A 452 5.71 -5.70 24.07
CA ASP A 452 6.53 -4.58 24.49
C ASP A 452 6.44 -3.40 23.51
N THR A 453 6.29 -3.69 22.21
CA THR A 453 6.06 -2.68 21.19
C THR A 453 4.74 -1.93 21.44
N ALA A 454 3.68 -2.65 21.79
CA ALA A 454 2.38 -2.04 22.12
C ALA A 454 2.48 -1.12 23.35
N LYS A 455 3.18 -1.54 24.38
CA LYS A 455 3.45 -0.71 25.58
C LYS A 455 4.24 0.53 25.23
N SER A 456 5.26 0.39 24.41
CA SER A 456 6.12 1.47 23.95
C SER A 456 5.33 2.52 23.15
N LEU A 457 4.51 2.10 22.21
CA LEU A 457 3.67 3.01 21.43
C LEU A 457 2.55 3.65 22.26
N ALA A 458 2.00 2.95 23.24
CA ALA A 458 1.03 3.50 24.18
C ALA A 458 1.64 4.62 25.04
N GLU A 459 2.91 4.52 25.41
CA GLU A 459 3.62 5.58 26.12
C GLU A 459 3.75 6.84 25.25
N VAL A 460 4.09 6.67 23.97
CA VAL A 460 4.15 7.78 23.00
C VAL A 460 2.77 8.42 22.84
N ALA A 461 1.74 7.61 22.67
CA ALA A 461 0.36 8.08 22.54
C ALA A 461 -0.09 8.87 23.77
N THR A 462 0.30 8.43 24.96
CA THR A 462 -0.01 9.10 26.23
C THR A 462 0.62 10.50 26.28
N VAL A 463 1.90 10.62 25.93
CA VAL A 463 2.60 11.91 25.89
C VAL A 463 1.96 12.86 24.90
N VAL A 464 1.65 12.37 23.70
CA VAL A 464 1.00 13.15 22.64
C VAL A 464 -0.38 13.62 23.09
N ALA A 465 -1.19 12.74 23.68
CA ALA A 465 -2.53 13.06 24.17
C ALA A 465 -2.48 14.16 25.26
N ARG A 466 -1.55 14.04 26.21
CA ARG A 466 -1.36 15.06 27.26
C ARG A 466 -0.95 16.39 26.68
N ALA A 467 -0.04 16.41 25.73
CA ALA A 467 0.42 17.63 25.07
C ALA A 467 -0.73 18.30 24.30
N LEU A 468 -1.51 17.53 23.55
CA LEU A 468 -2.66 18.03 22.80
C LEU A 468 -3.74 18.61 23.72
N TYR A 469 -3.99 17.97 24.84
CA TYR A 469 -4.90 18.49 25.85
C TYR A 469 -4.49 19.88 26.35
N ARG A 470 -3.20 20.06 26.65
CA ARG A 470 -2.63 21.36 27.07
C ARG A 470 -2.70 22.39 25.94
N LEU A 471 -2.34 22.01 24.74
CA LEU A 471 -2.42 22.90 23.57
C LEU A 471 -3.85 23.37 23.29
N ALA A 472 -4.84 22.53 23.54
CA ALA A 472 -6.24 22.84 23.37
C ALA A 472 -6.81 23.74 24.49
N GLY A 473 -6.02 24.07 25.50
CA GLY A 473 -6.43 24.91 26.61
C GLY A 473 -6.87 24.16 27.86
N GLY A 474 -6.61 22.87 27.94
CA GLY A 474 -6.93 22.07 29.12
C GLY A 474 -6.11 22.47 30.32
N ALA A 475 -6.76 22.68 31.48
CA ALA A 475 -6.17 23.18 32.70
C ALA A 475 -6.00 22.13 33.80
N ASN A 476 -6.70 20.99 33.66
CA ASN A 476 -6.72 19.94 34.68
C ASN A 476 -5.43 19.10 34.68
N ASN A 477 -5.24 18.31 35.72
CA ASN A 477 -4.12 17.39 35.82
C ASN A 477 -4.15 16.37 34.68
N THR A 478 -3.05 16.25 33.94
CA THR A 478 -2.93 15.35 32.79
C THR A 478 -2.57 13.91 33.17
N SER A 479 -2.24 13.63 34.44
CA SER A 479 -1.83 12.28 34.86
C SER A 479 -2.89 11.20 34.63
N ALA A 480 -4.16 11.58 34.60
CA ALA A 480 -5.26 10.68 34.31
C ALA A 480 -5.41 10.35 32.80
N ILE A 481 -4.76 11.10 31.94
CA ILE A 481 -4.77 10.87 30.48
C ILE A 481 -3.73 9.80 30.17
N GLN A 482 -4.21 8.60 29.82
CA GLN A 482 -3.34 7.48 29.47
C GLN A 482 -3.92 6.73 28.26
N ALA A 483 -3.08 6.42 27.31
CA ALA A 483 -3.44 5.52 26.20
C ALA A 483 -3.47 4.07 26.71
N ASP A 484 -4.41 3.30 26.18
CA ASP A 484 -4.59 1.90 26.57
C ASP A 484 -3.67 0.98 25.76
N PRO A 485 -2.69 0.30 26.39
CA PRO A 485 -1.82 -0.64 25.68
C PRO A 485 -2.57 -1.80 25.03
N LYS A 486 -3.72 -2.21 25.59
CA LYS A 486 -4.56 -3.26 24.98
C LYS A 486 -5.17 -2.83 23.66
N THR A 487 -5.62 -1.59 23.57
CA THR A 487 -6.12 -1.01 22.30
C THR A 487 -5.01 -0.97 21.25
N VAL A 488 -3.81 -0.53 21.64
CA VAL A 488 -2.64 -0.52 20.75
C VAL A 488 -2.31 -1.94 20.27
N SER A 489 -2.36 -2.91 21.18
CA SER A 489 -2.08 -4.31 20.85
C SER A 489 -3.08 -4.88 19.82
N ARG A 490 -4.36 -4.62 20.02
CA ARG A 490 -5.42 -5.03 19.09
C ARG A 490 -5.24 -4.39 17.72
N MET A 491 -4.91 -3.11 17.67
CA MET A 491 -4.66 -2.39 16.42
C MET A 491 -3.44 -2.95 15.69
N LEU A 492 -2.33 -3.14 16.39
CA LEU A 492 -1.12 -3.71 15.78
C LEU A 492 -1.38 -5.10 15.21
N TYR A 493 -2.08 -5.94 15.93
CA TYR A 493 -2.46 -7.26 15.45
C TYR A 493 -3.34 -7.18 14.19
N GLY A 494 -4.36 -6.34 14.23
CA GLY A 494 -5.31 -6.20 13.13
C GLY A 494 -4.70 -5.58 11.87
N PHE A 495 -3.86 -4.58 12.01
CA PHE A 495 -3.24 -3.88 10.88
C PHE A 495 -1.97 -4.54 10.35
N LEU A 496 -1.35 -5.46 11.08
CA LEU A 496 -0.08 -6.06 10.67
C LEU A 496 -0.10 -7.58 10.51
N ILE A 497 -0.95 -8.29 11.24
CA ILE A 497 -0.91 -9.75 11.28
C ILE A 497 -2.16 -10.37 10.70
N LYS A 498 -3.32 -10.06 11.27
CA LYS A 498 -4.59 -10.64 10.84
C LYS A 498 -5.71 -9.61 10.89
N MET A 499 -6.15 -9.20 9.72
CA MET A 499 -7.23 -8.23 9.56
C MET A 499 -8.59 -8.84 9.94
N ASN A 500 -8.80 -10.12 9.61
CA ASN A 500 -10.03 -10.83 9.94
C ASN A 500 -9.98 -11.39 11.39
N ASN A 501 -10.12 -10.51 12.36
CA ASN A 501 -10.14 -10.84 13.78
C ASN A 501 -11.47 -10.45 14.41
N SER A 502 -11.75 -10.95 15.62
CA SER A 502 -13.00 -10.74 16.30
C SER A 502 -13.32 -9.27 16.59
N TRP A 503 -12.31 -8.47 16.90
CA TRP A 503 -12.50 -7.04 17.17
C TRP A 503 -12.87 -6.26 15.90
N PHE A 504 -12.12 -6.44 14.80
CA PHE A 504 -12.43 -5.77 13.54
C PHE A 504 -13.79 -6.19 12.98
N GLN A 505 -14.16 -7.46 13.14
CA GLN A 505 -15.49 -7.95 12.77
C GLN A 505 -16.59 -7.21 13.52
N SER A 506 -16.38 -6.91 14.80
CA SER A 506 -17.39 -6.28 15.66
C SER A 506 -17.64 -4.80 15.36
N ILE A 507 -16.66 -4.09 14.79
CA ILE A 507 -16.70 -2.64 14.64
C ILE A 507 -17.06 -2.15 13.23
N ILE A 508 -17.19 -3.05 12.27
CA ILE A 508 -17.52 -2.71 10.88
C ILE A 508 -18.99 -2.92 10.56
N LYS A 509 -19.44 -2.32 9.46
CA LYS A 509 -20.78 -2.54 8.91
C LYS A 509 -20.91 -3.95 8.34
N PRO A 510 -22.11 -4.57 8.41
CA PRO A 510 -22.33 -5.92 7.89
C PRO A 510 -22.07 -6.08 6.38
N ASP A 511 -22.35 -5.05 5.59
CA ASP A 511 -22.24 -5.06 4.14
C ASP A 511 -20.79 -5.01 3.65
N ILE A 512 -19.84 -4.60 4.49
CA ILE A 512 -18.41 -4.51 4.13
C ILE A 512 -17.53 -5.56 4.82
N LYS A 513 -18.12 -6.56 5.48
CA LYS A 513 -17.34 -7.62 6.13
C LYS A 513 -16.35 -8.34 5.21
N GLY A 514 -16.59 -8.31 3.89
CA GLY A 514 -15.70 -8.88 2.87
C GLY A 514 -14.37 -8.16 2.71
N ILE A 515 -14.20 -6.96 3.29
CA ILE A 515 -12.91 -6.25 3.25
C ILE A 515 -11.85 -6.90 4.17
N LEU A 516 -12.30 -7.73 5.12
CA LEU A 516 -11.41 -8.38 6.09
C LEU A 516 -10.68 -9.55 5.41
N GLY A 517 -9.50 -9.26 4.86
CA GLY A 517 -8.60 -10.27 4.30
C GLY A 517 -7.67 -10.86 5.36
N ASP A 518 -6.74 -11.72 4.95
CA ASP A 518 -5.85 -12.39 5.89
C ASP A 518 -4.68 -11.51 6.33
N VAL A 519 -3.94 -10.93 5.39
CA VAL A 519 -2.76 -10.11 5.66
C VAL A 519 -3.03 -8.67 5.19
N PRO A 520 -2.96 -7.68 6.09
CA PRO A 520 -3.20 -6.29 5.72
C PRO A 520 -2.10 -5.74 4.81
N GLN A 521 -2.51 -4.97 3.81
CA GLN A 521 -1.62 -4.24 2.92
C GLN A 521 -2.03 -2.77 2.89
N HIS A 522 -1.06 -1.87 2.93
CA HIS A 522 -1.27 -0.44 3.09
C HIS A 522 -0.92 0.36 1.82
N TYR A 523 -1.10 -0.24 0.68
CA TYR A 523 -0.93 0.41 -0.62
C TYR A 523 -2.14 1.28 -0.96
N VAL A 524 -1.92 2.43 -1.58
CA VAL A 524 -2.98 3.35 -2.00
C VAL A 524 -3.84 2.76 -3.12
N ALA A 525 -5.12 3.12 -3.17
CA ALA A 525 -6.07 2.65 -4.18
C ALA A 525 -6.03 3.46 -5.48
N VAL A 526 -6.87 3.07 -6.43
CA VAL A 526 -7.05 3.79 -7.71
C VAL A 526 -8.49 4.29 -7.95
N SER A 527 -9.49 3.80 -7.23
CA SER A 527 -10.89 4.17 -7.50
C SER A 527 -11.78 4.26 -6.27
N SER A 528 -11.48 3.53 -5.23
CA SER A 528 -12.30 3.43 -4.01
C SER A 528 -11.40 3.26 -2.80
N PRO A 529 -11.90 3.49 -1.58
CA PRO A 529 -11.08 3.26 -0.39
C PRO A 529 -10.56 1.83 -0.31
N VAL A 530 -9.28 1.68 0.04
CA VAL A 530 -8.71 0.36 0.35
C VAL A 530 -9.19 -0.11 1.73
N ASN A 531 -8.97 -1.39 2.02
CA ASN A 531 -9.38 -2.00 3.28
C ASN A 531 -8.83 -1.24 4.50
N THR A 532 -7.57 -0.80 4.45
CA THR A 532 -6.96 0.00 5.51
C THR A 532 -7.71 1.30 5.76
N THR A 533 -8.10 2.02 4.72
CA THR A 533 -8.86 3.28 4.86
C THR A 533 -10.17 3.05 5.59
N TYR A 534 -10.94 2.05 5.18
CA TYR A 534 -12.16 1.68 5.89
C TYR A 534 -11.92 1.30 7.34
N LEU A 535 -10.89 0.50 7.61
CA LEU A 535 -10.59 0.06 8.97
C LEU A 535 -10.13 1.20 9.86
N VAL A 536 -9.32 2.11 9.36
CA VAL A 536 -8.95 3.32 10.12
C VAL A 536 -10.20 4.14 10.45
N GLN A 537 -11.09 4.31 9.48
CA GLN A 537 -12.37 4.99 9.69
C GLN A 537 -13.20 4.35 10.81
N TYR A 538 -13.40 3.04 10.76
CA TYR A 538 -14.23 2.35 11.75
C TYR A 538 -13.55 2.18 13.10
N VAL A 539 -12.25 2.00 13.13
CA VAL A 539 -11.49 1.99 14.39
C VAL A 539 -11.58 3.36 15.07
N LEU A 540 -11.36 4.43 14.33
CA LEU A 540 -11.46 5.79 14.87
C LEU A 540 -12.88 6.09 15.36
N ALA A 541 -13.90 5.68 14.62
CA ALA A 541 -15.30 5.81 15.05
C ALA A 541 -15.60 5.01 16.31
N ASN A 542 -15.07 3.80 16.43
CA ASN A 542 -15.23 2.98 17.63
C ASN A 542 -14.53 3.60 18.85
N LEU A 543 -13.31 4.11 18.66
CA LEU A 543 -12.51 4.63 19.77
C LEU A 543 -12.98 6.01 20.25
N THR A 544 -13.52 6.84 19.36
CA THR A 544 -13.84 8.24 19.66
C THR A 544 -15.33 8.55 19.58
N GLY A 545 -16.14 7.65 19.01
CA GLY A 545 -17.57 7.83 18.87
C GLY A 545 -18.36 7.47 20.13
N THR A 546 -19.67 7.65 20.02
CA THR A 546 -20.62 7.36 21.09
C THR A 546 -21.62 6.32 20.61
N VAL A 547 -21.86 5.29 21.40
CA VAL A 547 -22.95 4.35 21.15
C VAL A 547 -24.27 5.05 21.46
N VAL A 548 -25.15 5.08 20.47
CA VAL A 548 -26.48 5.70 20.61
C VAL A 548 -27.58 4.66 20.51
N ASN A 549 -28.64 4.85 21.28
CA ASN A 549 -29.77 3.93 21.32
C ASN A 549 -30.74 4.22 20.16
N LEU A 550 -30.35 3.89 18.96
CA LEU A 550 -31.14 4.03 17.75
C LEU A 550 -31.41 2.64 17.14
N THR A 551 -32.56 2.50 16.51
CA THR A 551 -32.86 1.32 15.71
C THR A 551 -32.02 1.33 14.43
N LYS A 552 -31.94 0.20 13.75
CA LYS A 552 -31.21 0.10 12.49
C LYS A 552 -31.69 1.13 11.45
N GLU A 553 -33.02 1.28 11.33
CA GLU A 553 -33.63 2.23 10.39
C GLU A 553 -33.30 3.68 10.74
N GLU A 554 -33.37 4.05 12.00
CA GLU A 554 -33.02 5.39 12.48
C GLU A 554 -31.52 5.67 12.28
N CYS A 555 -30.65 4.69 12.53
CA CYS A 555 -29.22 4.79 12.35
C CYS A 555 -28.82 5.00 10.88
N LEU A 556 -29.49 4.30 9.95
CA LEU A 556 -29.23 4.41 8.52
C LEU A 556 -29.84 5.67 7.88
N ASN A 557 -30.83 6.30 8.56
CA ASN A 557 -31.50 7.51 8.08
C ASN A 557 -31.48 8.60 9.16
N PRO A 558 -30.31 9.10 9.56
CA PRO A 558 -30.17 10.07 10.64
C PRO A 558 -30.90 11.40 10.37
N GLU A 559 -31.15 11.74 9.11
CA GLU A 559 -31.85 12.95 8.70
C GLU A 559 -33.32 13.00 9.16
N LYS A 560 -33.89 11.83 9.42
CA LYS A 560 -35.28 11.69 9.90
C LYS A 560 -35.40 11.79 11.43
N THR A 561 -34.29 11.76 12.15
CA THR A 561 -34.31 11.98 13.59
C THR A 561 -34.41 13.48 13.88
N PRO A 562 -35.26 13.91 14.80
CA PRO A 562 -35.45 15.32 15.11
C PRO A 562 -34.33 15.91 15.97
N SER A 563 -33.08 15.51 15.74
CA SER A 563 -31.97 16.22 16.31
C SER A 563 -31.87 17.57 15.58
N SER A 564 -32.17 18.60 16.28
CA SER A 564 -32.10 20.00 15.85
C SER A 564 -30.70 20.47 15.45
N GLU A 565 -29.77 19.54 15.22
CA GLU A 565 -28.37 19.86 15.25
C GLU A 565 -27.77 19.92 13.86
N LYS A 566 -27.24 21.08 13.56
CA LYS A 566 -26.44 21.39 12.40
C LYS A 566 -25.02 20.83 12.53
N GLU A 567 -24.76 19.94 13.49
CA GLU A 567 -23.46 19.33 13.74
C GLU A 567 -23.18 18.21 12.78
N MET A 568 -21.92 18.14 12.30
CA MET A 568 -21.49 17.10 11.38
C MET A 568 -21.21 15.79 12.14
N TYR A 569 -22.20 14.93 12.20
CA TYR A 569 -22.07 13.57 12.72
C TYR A 569 -22.27 12.54 11.62
N GLU A 570 -21.56 11.44 11.73
CA GLU A 570 -21.76 10.24 10.93
C GLU A 570 -22.30 9.11 11.82
N TYR A 571 -23.22 8.34 11.27
CA TYR A 571 -23.84 7.22 11.96
C TYR A 571 -23.50 5.92 11.25
N ALA A 572 -23.11 4.92 12.02
CA ALA A 572 -22.77 3.61 11.50
C ALA A 572 -23.48 2.50 12.28
N TRP A 573 -24.19 1.65 11.55
CA TRP A 573 -24.78 0.42 12.11
C TRP A 573 -23.75 -0.69 11.99
N VAL A 574 -23.12 -1.05 13.10
CA VAL A 574 -22.01 -2.00 13.13
C VAL A 574 -22.46 -3.37 13.65
N GLN A 575 -21.72 -4.41 13.27
CA GLN A 575 -22.10 -5.80 13.59
C GLN A 575 -22.16 -6.11 15.07
N GLY A 576 -21.32 -5.50 15.88
CA GLY A 576 -21.20 -5.82 17.30
C GLY A 576 -20.55 -7.17 17.58
N SER A 577 -20.34 -7.46 18.85
CA SER A 577 -19.74 -8.72 19.30
C SER A 577 -20.74 -9.88 19.22
N LEU A 578 -20.19 -11.11 19.19
CA LEU A 578 -21.00 -12.32 19.30
C LEU A 578 -21.64 -12.41 20.71
N ASP A 579 -22.93 -12.77 20.76
CA ASP A 579 -23.58 -13.10 22.00
C ASP A 579 -22.95 -14.40 22.57
N PRO A 580 -22.52 -14.41 23.85
CA PRO A 580 -21.94 -15.62 24.46
C PRO A 580 -22.85 -16.86 24.42
N ASN A 581 -24.15 -16.65 24.35
CA ASN A 581 -25.17 -17.73 24.40
C ASN A 581 -25.73 -18.11 23.03
N SER A 582 -25.31 -17.44 21.97
CA SER A 582 -25.77 -17.70 20.60
C SER A 582 -24.68 -17.38 19.57
N THR A 583 -24.90 -17.80 18.33
CA THR A 583 -24.01 -17.48 17.19
C THR A 583 -24.35 -16.14 16.55
N SER A 584 -25.39 -15.46 17.07
CA SER A 584 -25.81 -14.16 16.55
C SER A 584 -24.99 -13.01 17.15
N ARG A 585 -24.84 -11.94 16.37
CA ARG A 585 -24.18 -10.71 16.82
C ARG A 585 -25.22 -9.75 17.42
N VAL A 586 -24.77 -8.90 18.34
CA VAL A 586 -25.57 -7.84 18.94
C VAL A 586 -25.17 -6.51 18.29
N PRO A 587 -25.84 -6.10 17.20
CA PRO A 587 -25.50 -4.88 16.49
C PRO A 587 -25.89 -3.63 17.28
N TYR A 588 -25.21 -2.52 17.00
CA TYR A 588 -25.50 -1.24 17.63
C TYR A 588 -25.17 -0.08 16.69
N CYS A 589 -25.67 1.11 17.01
CA CYS A 589 -25.40 2.32 16.26
C CYS A 589 -24.28 3.14 16.92
N VAL A 590 -23.31 3.56 16.14
CA VAL A 590 -22.23 4.45 16.57
C VAL A 590 -22.39 5.80 15.89
N ARG A 591 -22.43 6.85 16.69
CA ARG A 591 -22.36 8.23 16.23
C ARG A 591 -20.94 8.76 16.41
N SER A 592 -20.33 9.30 15.36
CA SER A 592 -18.99 9.84 15.42
C SER A 592 -18.82 11.09 14.58
N THR A 593 -17.70 11.77 14.76
CA THR A 593 -17.28 12.92 13.93
C THR A 593 -16.33 12.49 12.82
N VAL A 594 -16.21 11.20 12.53
CA VAL A 594 -15.29 10.66 11.54
C VAL A 594 -15.86 10.83 10.13
N HIS A 595 -15.09 11.45 9.25
CA HIS A 595 -15.45 11.70 7.86
C HIS A 595 -14.35 11.23 6.92
N LEU A 596 -14.72 11.00 5.67
CA LEU A 596 -13.78 10.76 4.58
C LEU A 596 -13.71 11.99 3.69
N SER A 597 -12.52 12.36 3.25
CA SER A 597 -12.31 13.36 2.20
C SER A 597 -11.46 12.77 1.09
N LYS A 598 -11.71 13.20 -0.13
CA LYS A 598 -11.05 12.64 -1.31
C LYS A 598 -9.54 12.90 -1.27
N ALA A 599 -8.75 11.85 -1.43
CA ALA A 599 -7.30 11.88 -1.59
C ALA A 599 -6.94 11.61 -3.05
N LEU A 600 -7.27 12.56 -3.90
CA LEU A 600 -6.89 12.60 -5.31
C LEU A 600 -6.08 13.87 -5.54
N SER A 601 -4.93 13.74 -6.19
CA SER A 601 -4.07 14.88 -6.48
C SER A 601 -4.84 15.99 -7.21
N PRO A 602 -4.67 17.27 -6.79
CA PRO A 602 -5.26 18.39 -7.50
C PRO A 602 -4.89 18.49 -8.99
N ALA A 603 -3.76 17.89 -9.40
CA ALA A 603 -3.36 17.84 -10.80
C ALA A 603 -4.42 17.18 -11.69
N PHE A 604 -5.13 16.19 -11.19
CA PHE A 604 -6.19 15.51 -11.93
C PHE A 604 -7.50 16.29 -11.94
N GLU A 605 -7.82 17.00 -10.87
CA GLU A 605 -8.97 17.92 -10.84
C GLU A 605 -8.79 19.08 -11.81
N LEU A 606 -7.58 19.61 -11.91
CA LEU A 606 -7.23 20.74 -12.78
C LEU A 606 -6.88 20.30 -14.21
N ARG A 607 -6.85 19.00 -14.49
CA ARG A 607 -6.40 18.42 -15.76
C ARG A 607 -4.99 18.87 -16.17
N GLN A 608 -4.13 19.10 -15.19
CA GLN A 608 -2.73 19.49 -15.35
C GLN A 608 -1.84 18.25 -15.13
N TRP A 609 -1.89 17.31 -16.05
CA TRP A 609 -1.22 16.03 -15.92
C TRP A 609 0.31 16.09 -15.95
N GLY A 610 0.85 17.20 -16.38
CA GLY A 610 2.30 17.49 -16.34
C GLY A 610 2.70 18.38 -15.19
N SER A 611 1.88 18.51 -14.15
CA SER A 611 2.14 19.37 -13.00
C SER A 611 3.47 19.04 -12.31
N THR A 612 4.20 20.08 -11.92
CA THR A 612 5.39 19.99 -11.06
C THR A 612 5.07 20.34 -9.60
N GLU A 613 3.88 20.85 -9.34
CA GLU A 613 3.42 21.25 -8.01
C GLU A 613 2.70 20.12 -7.28
N TYR A 614 1.91 19.35 -8.00
CA TYR A 614 1.08 18.28 -7.45
C TYR A 614 1.47 16.92 -8.03
N SER A 615 1.21 15.86 -7.28
CA SER A 615 1.46 14.50 -7.72
C SER A 615 0.75 14.19 -9.04
N THR A 616 1.44 13.51 -9.93
CA THR A 616 0.92 13.08 -11.24
C THR A 616 0.91 11.56 -11.39
N TRP A 617 1.09 10.84 -10.29
CA TRP A 617 1.20 9.38 -10.32
C TRP A 617 -0.10 8.71 -10.74
N THR A 618 0.02 7.80 -11.71
CA THR A 618 -1.04 6.89 -12.17
C THR A 618 -0.54 5.46 -12.13
N GLU A 619 -1.48 4.52 -12.03
CA GLU A 619 -1.22 3.09 -12.13
C GLU A 619 -1.75 2.56 -13.45
N SER A 620 -0.93 1.79 -14.17
CA SER A 620 -1.35 1.14 -15.41
C SER A 620 -2.41 0.08 -15.15
N ARG A 621 -3.36 -0.05 -16.07
CA ARG A 621 -4.29 -1.18 -16.09
C ARG A 621 -3.63 -2.41 -16.68
N TRP A 622 -4.13 -3.57 -16.27
CA TRP A 622 -3.78 -4.89 -16.82
C TRP A 622 -5.04 -5.75 -16.90
N LYS A 623 -5.02 -6.76 -17.75
CA LYS A 623 -6.15 -7.72 -17.87
C LYS A 623 -5.94 -8.95 -17.01
N GLU A 624 -4.72 -9.46 -16.98
CA GLU A 624 -4.39 -10.72 -16.33
C GLU A 624 -3.00 -10.67 -15.71
N ILE A 625 -2.88 -11.24 -14.52
CA ILE A 625 -1.60 -11.50 -13.84
C ILE A 625 -1.52 -13.00 -13.62
N ARG A 626 -0.48 -13.64 -14.16
CA ARG A 626 -0.34 -15.10 -14.09
C ARG A 626 1.13 -15.50 -14.04
N ALA A 627 1.41 -16.53 -13.25
CA ALA A 627 2.71 -17.18 -13.20
C ALA A 627 2.49 -18.70 -13.23
N ARG A 628 3.28 -19.42 -14.02
CA ARG A 628 3.19 -20.88 -14.14
C ARG A 628 4.50 -21.48 -14.61
N ILE A 629 4.71 -22.74 -14.28
CA ILE A 629 5.85 -23.53 -14.75
C ILE A 629 5.38 -24.71 -15.60
N PHE A 630 6.23 -25.15 -16.52
CA PHE A 630 5.93 -26.25 -17.42
C PHE A 630 7.21 -26.84 -18.00
N LEU A 631 7.10 -28.02 -18.60
CA LEU A 631 8.21 -28.68 -19.27
C LEU A 631 8.24 -28.32 -20.76
N VAL A 632 9.39 -28.01 -21.28
CA VAL A 632 9.63 -27.68 -22.70
C VAL A 632 10.36 -28.84 -23.39
N ALA A 633 9.77 -29.38 -24.45
CA ALA A 633 10.40 -30.39 -25.27
C ALA A 633 11.52 -29.80 -26.14
N SER A 634 12.43 -30.68 -26.61
CA SER A 634 13.48 -30.27 -27.55
C SER A 634 12.89 -29.80 -28.89
N LYS A 635 13.63 -28.94 -29.60
CA LYS A 635 13.24 -28.50 -30.95
C LYS A 635 13.09 -29.69 -31.91
N GLU A 636 13.92 -30.71 -31.75
CA GLU A 636 13.81 -31.95 -32.55
C GLU A 636 12.48 -32.65 -32.33
N LEU A 637 12.05 -32.77 -31.08
CA LEU A 637 10.76 -33.36 -30.73
C LEU A 637 9.60 -32.49 -31.24
N GLU A 638 9.71 -31.16 -31.17
CA GLU A 638 8.71 -30.24 -31.74
C GLU A 638 8.57 -30.41 -33.25
N ILE A 639 9.70 -30.49 -33.97
CA ILE A 639 9.73 -30.68 -35.42
C ILE A 639 9.12 -32.03 -35.77
N ILE A 640 9.50 -33.11 -35.08
CA ILE A 640 8.96 -34.45 -35.28
C ILE A 640 7.45 -34.43 -35.04
N THR A 641 6.98 -33.83 -33.97
CA THR A 641 5.55 -33.72 -33.66
C THR A 641 4.80 -32.94 -34.74
N LEU A 642 5.36 -31.83 -35.23
CA LEU A 642 4.79 -31.06 -36.31
C LEU A 642 4.69 -31.86 -37.63
N VAL A 643 5.77 -32.55 -37.99
CA VAL A 643 5.82 -33.40 -39.20
C VAL A 643 4.81 -34.51 -39.12
N VAL A 644 4.72 -35.18 -38.00
CA VAL A 644 3.72 -36.26 -37.77
C VAL A 644 2.31 -35.69 -37.83
N GLY A 645 2.05 -34.52 -37.21
CA GLY A 645 0.75 -33.85 -37.25
C GLY A 645 0.33 -33.46 -38.68
N ILE A 646 1.24 -32.91 -39.48
CA ILE A 646 1.02 -32.60 -40.89
C ILE A 646 0.76 -33.85 -41.71
N ALA A 647 1.53 -34.92 -41.49
CA ALA A 647 1.33 -36.18 -42.19
C ALA A 647 -0.05 -36.79 -41.87
N ILE A 648 -0.46 -36.77 -40.62
CA ILE A 648 -1.80 -37.24 -40.19
C ILE A 648 -2.89 -36.38 -40.84
N LEU A 649 -2.72 -35.05 -40.89
CA LEU A 649 -3.65 -34.15 -41.51
C LEU A 649 -3.82 -34.43 -42.99
N ILE A 650 -2.71 -34.56 -43.73
CA ILE A 650 -2.70 -34.90 -45.16
C ILE A 650 -3.37 -36.25 -45.40
N PHE A 651 -3.01 -37.26 -44.61
CA PHE A 651 -3.63 -38.57 -44.70
C PHE A 651 -5.14 -38.52 -44.46
N SER A 652 -5.56 -37.80 -43.43
CA SER A 652 -6.96 -37.59 -43.11
C SER A 652 -7.73 -36.89 -44.23
N LEU A 653 -7.15 -35.85 -44.85
CA LEU A 653 -7.76 -35.17 -45.97
C LEU A 653 -7.85 -36.06 -47.20
N LEU A 654 -6.82 -36.84 -47.53
CA LEU A 654 -6.83 -37.78 -48.61
C LEU A 654 -7.88 -38.87 -48.40
N ALA A 655 -7.95 -39.43 -47.19
CA ALA A 655 -8.96 -40.43 -46.81
C ALA A 655 -10.36 -39.87 -46.94
N THR A 656 -10.60 -38.63 -46.46
CA THR A 656 -11.90 -37.97 -46.58
C THR A 656 -12.26 -37.69 -48.04
N TYR A 657 -11.29 -37.24 -48.84
CA TYR A 657 -11.48 -37.04 -50.27
C TYR A 657 -11.84 -38.33 -50.99
N PHE A 658 -11.12 -39.39 -50.70
CA PHE A 658 -11.36 -40.73 -51.27
C PHE A 658 -12.76 -41.28 -50.91
N ILE A 659 -13.12 -41.18 -49.63
CA ILE A 659 -14.44 -41.58 -49.15
C ILE A 659 -15.54 -40.75 -49.82
N ASN A 660 -15.35 -39.46 -49.94
CA ASN A 660 -16.30 -38.58 -50.60
C ASN A 660 -16.44 -38.89 -52.11
N ALA A 661 -15.30 -39.06 -52.80
CA ALA A 661 -15.27 -39.41 -54.22
C ALA A 661 -15.90 -40.79 -54.52
N LYS A 662 -15.81 -41.71 -53.59
CA LYS A 662 -16.33 -43.08 -53.68
C LYS A 662 -17.61 -43.31 -52.86
N ALA A 663 -18.20 -42.25 -52.33
CA ALA A 663 -19.38 -42.33 -51.45
C ALA A 663 -20.54 -43.10 -52.11
N ASP A 664 -20.77 -42.87 -53.35
CA ASP A 664 -21.82 -43.53 -54.11
C ASP A 664 -21.60 -45.07 -54.24
N VAL A 665 -20.34 -45.48 -54.26
CA VAL A 665 -19.98 -46.90 -54.34
C VAL A 665 -19.94 -47.56 -52.96
N LEU A 666 -19.41 -46.85 -51.96
CA LEU A 666 -19.20 -47.36 -50.58
C LEU A 666 -20.52 -47.39 -49.78
N PHE A 667 -21.39 -46.46 -50.01
CA PHE A 667 -22.61 -46.29 -49.23
C PHE A 667 -23.87 -46.48 -50.06
N SER A 668 -23.74 -46.94 -51.32
CA SER A 668 -24.92 -47.25 -52.13
C SER A 668 -25.61 -48.49 -51.56
N ILE A 669 -26.90 -48.38 -51.31
CA ILE A 669 -27.77 -49.50 -51.04
C ILE A 669 -27.92 -50.27 -52.38
N PRO A 670 -27.62 -51.56 -52.40
CA PRO A 670 -27.86 -52.30 -53.63
C PRO A 670 -29.33 -52.19 -53.98
N ARG A 671 -29.63 -51.59 -55.15
CA ARG A 671 -30.97 -51.54 -55.68
C ARG A 671 -31.39 -52.97 -55.96
N ASP A 672 -32.46 -53.37 -55.34
CA ASP A 672 -33.07 -54.68 -55.56
C ASP A 672 -33.46 -54.78 -57.05
N PRO A 673 -32.90 -55.78 -57.83
CA PRO A 673 -33.17 -55.83 -59.26
C PRO A 673 -34.58 -56.28 -59.63
N GLY A 674 -35.54 -56.38 -58.68
CA GLY A 674 -36.93 -56.75 -58.88
C GLY A 674 -37.94 -55.59 -58.79
N ALA A 675 -37.55 -54.34 -58.53
CA ALA A 675 -38.48 -53.20 -58.48
C ALA A 675 -38.74 -52.67 -59.89
N VAL A 676 -39.61 -53.29 -60.60
CA VAL A 676 -40.18 -52.74 -61.84
C VAL A 676 -41.33 -51.84 -61.45
N ALA A 677 -41.15 -50.56 -61.64
CA ALA A 677 -42.26 -49.62 -61.51
C ALA A 677 -43.23 -49.81 -62.62
N TYR A 678 -44.51 -50.04 -62.30
CA TYR A 678 -45.64 -49.86 -63.18
C TYR A 678 -45.99 -48.40 -63.23
#